data_c24a0480a25963c44b1d211baf88544a
#
_entry.id   c24a0480a25963c44b1d211baf88544a
#
_cell.length_a   1.000
_cell.length_b   1.000
_cell.length_c   1.000
_cell.angle_alpha   90.00
_cell.angle_beta   90.00
_cell.angle_gamma   90.00
#
_symmetry.space_group_name_H-M   'P 1'
#
loop_
_entity.id
_entity.type
_entity.pdbx_description
1 polymer ?
#
loop_
_entity_poly.entity_id
_entity_poly.type
_entity_poly.pdbx_seq_one_letter_code
_entity_poly.pdbx_strand_id
1 'polypeptide(L)'
;MPTEMPYGTWTSPITPDSLVQESIRLGDILISTGRSYWLEMRPSEDGRYVLVSKTDENAVVDLTPEPYNVRSRVHEYGGGSFTVSKDSIYFSNFIDQRIYKMEMAGENIFPISPDNDNTRYADLKIEENLNWLIAVKESHCGGREPKNSIVAIDLGESNFEKTLISGADFFSAPVISPDGEKLAWIQWDHPNMPWDSTELWTAKITQDKELTHIVKIAGNQGESICQPLWSPNNDLYYVSDISGWWNLYQYQNGTHINLTPLEGEIAQPQWGLGSYYYGFRSENLVIYAINTRGEWSLHEINLQSNTSRKIKTPFNEINRSGIKVCGDKLLVGAGSGNTPYSIYIGDKNNNFNAIRSSEPMHLGKEYISLPENIEFPTENGLNSYGFYYSPKNANYIGKKGTKPPMIVLSHGGPTGATSISLDLSIQFWTTRGFAVFDVNYGGSTGYGSEYRKRLNHKWGIVDVQDSVNGSKYLIDKNKADPERLAIRGGSAGGYTTLACLTFTDMFKAGASYYGISDLTSLAEETHKFESRYLDSMIGSYEENRIEYINRSPINHTEKLSCPIILFQGLEDKVVLPNQSRKMADALNENGIPFAYIEFEGEQHGFRKSENIKRSIEAELYFYSRVFGFSVPDNIAQIKINNFTD
;
A
#
# COMPACT_ATOMS: atom_id res chain seq x y z
N MET A 1 -3.28 5.96 40.47
CA MET A 1 -2.51 4.82 39.93
C MET A 1 -3.45 3.97 39.10
N PRO A 2 -3.05 3.40 37.98
CA PRO A 2 -3.89 2.51 37.19
C PRO A 2 -4.34 1.29 38.01
N THR A 3 -5.53 0.79 37.73
CA THR A 3 -6.11 -0.38 38.38
C THR A 3 -5.57 -1.66 37.76
N GLU A 4 -5.19 -2.64 38.59
CA GLU A 4 -4.82 -3.99 38.10
C GLU A 4 -6.07 -4.72 37.59
N MET A 5 -6.07 -5.07 36.29
CA MET A 5 -7.18 -5.77 35.65
C MET A 5 -6.65 -6.87 34.73
N PRO A 6 -7.38 -7.97 34.50
CA PRO A 6 -6.99 -8.97 33.51
C PRO A 6 -6.84 -8.34 32.13
N TYR A 7 -5.85 -8.77 31.38
CA TYR A 7 -5.69 -8.38 29.99
C TYR A 7 -6.89 -8.84 29.15
N GLY A 8 -7.31 -8.02 28.16
CA GLY A 8 -8.48 -8.26 27.31
C GLY A 8 -9.80 -7.68 27.88
N THR A 9 -9.82 -7.27 29.17
CA THR A 9 -11.04 -6.78 29.83
C THR A 9 -11.04 -5.27 30.11
N TRP A 10 -10.06 -4.54 29.57
CA TRP A 10 -9.93 -3.10 29.82
C TRP A 10 -10.92 -2.31 28.98
N THR A 11 -11.56 -1.31 29.56
CA THR A 11 -12.33 -0.33 28.79
C THR A 11 -11.38 0.57 28.00
N SER A 12 -11.75 0.83 26.75
CA SER A 12 -10.96 1.61 25.80
C SER A 12 -11.66 2.93 25.44
N PRO A 13 -10.90 4.02 25.26
CA PRO A 13 -11.45 5.24 24.68
C PRO A 13 -11.73 5.09 23.18
N ILE A 14 -11.18 4.07 22.52
CA ILE A 14 -11.35 3.80 21.09
C ILE A 14 -12.49 2.79 20.93
N THR A 15 -13.64 3.25 20.47
CA THR A 15 -14.78 2.38 20.14
C THR A 15 -14.75 1.98 18.68
N PRO A 16 -15.47 0.91 18.27
CA PRO A 16 -15.61 0.58 16.84
C PRO A 16 -16.18 1.73 16.01
N ASP A 17 -17.11 2.52 16.58
CA ASP A 17 -17.64 3.73 15.93
C ASP A 17 -16.57 4.79 15.73
N SER A 18 -15.72 5.04 16.72
CA SER A 18 -14.68 6.06 16.62
C SER A 18 -13.61 5.74 15.57
N LEU A 19 -13.43 4.47 15.19
CA LEU A 19 -12.52 4.06 14.12
C LEU A 19 -13.00 4.45 12.72
N VAL A 20 -14.30 4.71 12.56
CA VAL A 20 -14.90 5.00 11.25
C VAL A 20 -15.52 6.40 11.20
N GLN A 21 -15.76 7.01 12.35
CA GLN A 21 -16.34 8.34 12.43
C GLN A 21 -15.34 9.38 11.94
N GLU A 22 -15.69 10.06 10.83
CA GLU A 22 -14.86 11.10 10.19
C GLU A 22 -13.44 10.64 9.80
N SER A 23 -13.10 9.36 9.93
CA SER A 23 -11.83 8.84 9.43
C SER A 23 -11.81 8.86 7.89
N ILE A 24 -10.65 9.18 7.34
CA ILE A 24 -10.43 9.22 5.89
C ILE A 24 -9.12 8.49 5.54
N ARG A 25 -9.05 7.95 4.33
CA ARG A 25 -7.74 7.50 3.81
C ARG A 25 -7.22 8.54 2.82
N LEU A 26 -6.07 9.11 3.14
CA LEU A 26 -5.41 10.08 2.29
C LEU A 26 -4.65 9.36 1.18
N GLY A 27 -4.93 9.73 -0.07
CA GLY A 27 -4.37 9.13 -1.28
C GLY A 27 -3.30 9.99 -1.96
N ASP A 28 -3.31 9.98 -3.29
CA ASP A 28 -2.34 10.72 -4.11
C ASP A 28 -2.31 12.20 -3.76
N ILE A 29 -1.12 12.79 -3.79
CA ILE A 29 -0.87 14.22 -3.52
C ILE A 29 -0.30 14.90 -4.75
N LEU A 30 -0.62 16.16 -4.93
CA LEU A 30 -0.07 17.02 -6.00
C LEU A 30 0.07 18.45 -5.51
N ILE A 31 1.12 19.13 -5.97
CA ILE A 31 1.28 20.58 -5.80
C ILE A 31 1.40 21.23 -7.18
N SER A 32 0.55 22.18 -7.47
CA SER A 32 0.54 22.92 -8.73
C SER A 32 0.12 24.36 -8.48
N THR A 33 0.74 25.32 -9.17
CA THR A 33 0.41 26.76 -9.08
C THR A 33 0.32 27.29 -7.64
N GLY A 34 1.14 26.73 -6.72
CA GLY A 34 1.16 27.14 -5.32
C GLY A 34 0.07 26.50 -4.43
N ARG A 35 -0.89 25.76 -5.00
CA ARG A 35 -1.95 25.04 -4.28
C ARG A 35 -1.59 23.58 -4.05
N SER A 36 -2.08 23.02 -2.94
CA SER A 36 -1.97 21.62 -2.61
C SER A 36 -3.27 20.89 -2.91
N TYR A 37 -3.16 19.72 -3.54
CA TYR A 37 -4.27 18.86 -3.92
C TYR A 37 -4.01 17.45 -3.38
N TRP A 38 -5.09 16.73 -2.98
CA TRP A 38 -4.98 15.35 -2.55
C TRP A 38 -6.30 14.60 -2.73
N LEU A 39 -6.24 13.29 -2.68
CA LEU A 39 -7.41 12.42 -2.66
C LEU A 39 -7.77 12.04 -1.22
N GLU A 40 -9.06 12.04 -0.92
CA GLU A 40 -9.65 11.49 0.30
C GLU A 40 -10.59 10.35 -0.05
N MET A 41 -10.30 9.13 0.41
CA MET A 41 -11.30 8.06 0.43
C MET A 41 -12.11 8.22 1.71
N ARG A 42 -13.42 8.32 1.57
CA ARG A 42 -14.37 8.63 2.66
C ARG A 42 -15.27 7.43 2.96
N PRO A 43 -15.05 6.71 4.06
CA PRO A 43 -15.90 5.57 4.44
C PRO A 43 -17.38 5.95 4.64
N SER A 44 -17.66 7.17 5.08
CA SER A 44 -19.03 7.72 5.24
C SER A 44 -19.74 8.00 3.92
N GLU A 45 -19.03 7.99 2.79
CA GLU A 45 -19.52 8.19 1.43
C GLU A 45 -19.33 6.91 0.59
N ASP A 46 -19.60 5.74 1.16
CA ASP A 46 -19.45 4.42 0.52
C ASP A 46 -18.05 4.16 -0.06
N GLY A 47 -17.02 4.78 0.53
CA GLY A 47 -15.64 4.65 0.09
C GLY A 47 -15.30 5.47 -1.17
N ARG A 48 -16.05 6.52 -1.47
CA ARG A 48 -15.82 7.45 -2.58
C ARG A 48 -14.48 8.20 -2.41
N TYR A 49 -13.74 8.34 -3.50
CA TYR A 49 -12.52 9.15 -3.55
C TYR A 49 -12.86 10.56 -4.03
N VAL A 50 -12.66 11.54 -3.18
CA VAL A 50 -12.90 12.96 -3.42
C VAL A 50 -11.58 13.65 -3.67
N LEU A 51 -11.50 14.46 -4.72
CA LEU A 51 -10.39 15.37 -4.93
C LEU A 51 -10.60 16.62 -4.10
N VAL A 52 -9.61 16.93 -3.27
CA VAL A 52 -9.64 18.03 -2.30
C VAL A 52 -8.47 18.98 -2.55
N SER A 53 -8.67 20.26 -2.30
CA SER A 53 -7.58 21.24 -2.32
C SER A 53 -7.57 22.12 -1.09
N LYS A 54 -6.40 22.68 -0.81
CA LYS A 54 -6.22 23.74 0.17
C LYS A 54 -5.82 25.04 -0.53
N THR A 55 -6.61 26.10 -0.31
CA THR A 55 -6.32 27.45 -0.80
C THR A 55 -5.32 28.16 0.11
N ASP A 56 -4.73 29.26 -0.38
CA ASP A 56 -3.84 30.11 0.43
C ASP A 56 -4.54 30.73 1.64
N GLU A 57 -5.86 30.88 1.60
CA GLU A 57 -6.70 31.34 2.73
C GLU A 57 -6.95 30.26 3.79
N ASN A 58 -6.26 29.11 3.70
CA ASN A 58 -6.36 27.95 4.60
C ASN A 58 -7.70 27.18 4.57
N ALA A 59 -8.59 27.46 3.62
CA ALA A 59 -9.79 26.65 3.44
C ALA A 59 -9.49 25.33 2.74
N VAL A 60 -9.99 24.23 3.29
CA VAL A 60 -10.01 22.91 2.64
C VAL A 60 -11.33 22.80 1.90
N VAL A 61 -11.26 22.54 0.58
CA VAL A 61 -12.43 22.55 -0.31
C VAL A 61 -12.47 21.26 -1.11
N ASP A 62 -13.64 20.64 -1.13
CA ASP A 62 -13.95 19.54 -2.03
C ASP A 62 -14.10 20.07 -3.46
N LEU A 63 -13.38 19.45 -4.38
CA LEU A 63 -13.43 19.86 -5.79
C LEU A 63 -14.38 19.00 -6.61
N THR A 64 -14.39 17.69 -6.39
CA THR A 64 -15.24 16.78 -7.15
C THR A 64 -16.55 16.48 -6.40
N PRO A 65 -17.72 16.92 -6.95
CA PRO A 65 -19.02 16.62 -6.36
C PRO A 65 -19.44 15.17 -6.63
N GLU A 66 -20.50 14.71 -5.95
CA GLU A 66 -21.18 13.49 -6.36
C GLU A 66 -21.78 13.63 -7.77
N PRO A 67 -21.80 12.55 -8.57
CA PRO A 67 -21.42 11.18 -8.24
C PRO A 67 -19.96 10.83 -8.60
N TYR A 68 -19.10 11.81 -8.87
CA TYR A 68 -17.72 11.55 -9.32
C TYR A 68 -16.88 10.91 -8.21
N ASN A 69 -16.12 9.87 -8.60
CA ASN A 69 -15.22 9.11 -7.75
C ASN A 69 -13.85 9.04 -8.42
N VAL A 70 -12.89 9.80 -7.91
CA VAL A 70 -11.57 10.01 -8.54
C VAL A 70 -10.66 8.82 -8.27
N ARG A 71 -10.76 7.80 -9.12
CA ARG A 71 -10.00 6.55 -8.98
C ARG A 71 -9.90 5.83 -10.31
N SER A 72 -8.76 5.22 -10.58
CA SER A 72 -8.53 4.32 -11.71
C SER A 72 -8.46 2.86 -11.27
N ARG A 73 -8.72 1.95 -12.22
CA ARG A 73 -8.50 0.50 -12.07
C ARG A 73 -7.46 -0.06 -13.03
N VAL A 74 -6.60 0.77 -13.60
CA VAL A 74 -5.45 0.27 -14.37
C VAL A 74 -4.66 -0.67 -13.47
N HIS A 75 -4.29 -1.86 -13.95
CA HIS A 75 -3.65 -2.93 -13.18
C HIS A 75 -4.42 -3.38 -11.92
N GLU A 76 -5.72 -3.07 -11.81
CA GLU A 76 -6.61 -3.20 -10.65
C GLU A 76 -6.27 -2.28 -9.45
N TYR A 77 -5.05 -1.76 -9.34
CA TYR A 77 -4.58 -0.91 -8.22
C TYR A 77 -4.66 0.60 -8.51
N GLY A 78 -4.62 1.00 -9.77
CA GLY A 78 -4.73 2.41 -10.20
C GLY A 78 -3.55 3.26 -9.77
N GLY A 79 -3.84 4.50 -9.35
CA GLY A 79 -2.88 5.52 -8.96
C GLY A 79 -2.64 6.56 -10.06
N GLY A 80 -2.14 7.76 -9.67
CA GLY A 80 -2.01 8.87 -10.59
C GLY A 80 -3.33 9.24 -11.26
N SER A 81 -4.44 9.17 -10.51
CA SER A 81 -5.80 9.28 -11.04
C SER A 81 -6.22 10.71 -11.36
N PHE A 82 -5.40 11.70 -11.03
CA PHE A 82 -5.67 13.09 -11.37
C PHE A 82 -4.40 13.88 -11.67
N THR A 83 -4.59 14.98 -12.41
CA THR A 83 -3.55 15.98 -12.65
C THR A 83 -4.19 17.36 -12.78
N VAL A 84 -3.41 18.43 -12.60
CA VAL A 84 -3.92 19.81 -12.53
C VAL A 84 -3.07 20.70 -13.43
N SER A 85 -3.72 21.43 -14.33
CA SER A 85 -3.16 22.57 -15.06
C SER A 85 -3.52 23.90 -14.38
N LYS A 86 -3.12 24.99 -15.00
CA LYS A 86 -3.45 26.34 -14.49
C LYS A 86 -4.95 26.56 -14.38
N ASP A 87 -5.73 26.12 -15.35
CA ASP A 87 -7.15 26.46 -15.50
C ASP A 87 -8.09 25.26 -15.39
N SER A 88 -7.56 24.04 -15.32
CA SER A 88 -8.36 22.83 -15.37
C SER A 88 -7.78 21.68 -14.53
N ILE A 89 -8.67 20.81 -14.09
CA ILE A 89 -8.37 19.56 -13.41
C ILE A 89 -8.79 18.42 -14.35
N TYR A 90 -7.96 17.38 -14.41
CA TYR A 90 -8.23 16.17 -15.18
C TYR A 90 -8.16 14.98 -14.25
N PHE A 91 -9.17 14.09 -14.34
CA PHE A 91 -9.23 12.95 -13.46
C PHE A 91 -9.89 11.74 -14.11
N SER A 92 -9.47 10.54 -13.70
CA SER A 92 -10.14 9.28 -14.05
C SER A 92 -11.30 9.05 -13.10
N ASN A 93 -12.49 8.85 -13.64
CA ASN A 93 -13.69 8.56 -12.85
C ASN A 93 -13.88 7.05 -12.70
N PHE A 94 -14.10 6.57 -11.48
CA PHE A 94 -14.17 5.14 -11.15
C PHE A 94 -15.32 4.40 -11.84
N ILE A 95 -16.45 5.08 -12.02
CA ILE A 95 -17.70 4.45 -12.47
C ILE A 95 -17.57 3.94 -13.91
N ASP A 96 -17.02 4.78 -14.80
CA ASP A 96 -16.89 4.51 -16.23
C ASP A 96 -15.43 4.45 -16.73
N GLN A 97 -14.47 4.67 -15.84
CA GLN A 97 -13.02 4.66 -16.11
C GLN A 97 -12.56 5.68 -17.17
N ARG A 98 -13.43 6.65 -17.52
CA ARG A 98 -13.12 7.75 -18.46
C ARG A 98 -12.33 8.86 -17.78
N ILE A 99 -11.59 9.62 -18.58
CA ILE A 99 -10.95 10.85 -18.13
C ILE A 99 -11.94 12.00 -18.29
N TYR A 100 -12.11 12.75 -17.22
CA TYR A 100 -12.93 13.97 -17.18
C TYR A 100 -12.05 15.20 -17.06
N LYS A 101 -12.49 16.28 -17.70
CA LYS A 101 -12.00 17.65 -17.50
C LYS A 101 -13.00 18.40 -16.64
N MET A 102 -12.50 19.11 -15.66
CA MET A 102 -13.24 20.04 -14.81
C MET A 102 -12.53 21.39 -14.83
N GLU A 103 -13.26 22.46 -15.08
CA GLU A 103 -12.72 23.82 -14.96
C GLU A 103 -12.42 24.17 -13.50
N MET A 104 -11.37 24.94 -13.24
CA MET A 104 -10.93 25.30 -11.89
C MET A 104 -12.02 26.03 -11.08
N ALA A 105 -12.97 26.68 -11.74
CA ALA A 105 -14.14 27.31 -11.12
C ALA A 105 -15.18 26.31 -10.59
N GLY A 106 -15.01 25.00 -10.85
CA GLY A 106 -15.90 23.94 -10.42
C GLY A 106 -17.17 23.79 -11.27
N GLU A 107 -17.32 24.62 -12.29
CA GLU A 107 -18.38 24.56 -13.29
C GLU A 107 -17.92 23.68 -14.47
N ASN A 108 -18.85 22.99 -15.14
CA ASN A 108 -18.58 22.18 -16.32
C ASN A 108 -17.60 21.00 -16.11
N ILE A 109 -18.14 19.85 -15.77
CA ILE A 109 -17.41 18.58 -15.73
C ILE A 109 -17.87 17.75 -16.94
N PHE A 110 -16.93 17.39 -17.83
CA PHE A 110 -17.25 16.59 -19.02
C PHE A 110 -16.13 15.62 -19.38
N PRO A 111 -16.46 14.47 -19.99
CA PRO A 111 -15.46 13.48 -20.39
C PRO A 111 -14.68 13.98 -21.63
N ILE A 112 -13.37 13.72 -21.63
CA ILE A 112 -12.48 14.02 -22.76
C ILE A 112 -11.89 12.78 -23.42
N SER A 113 -11.93 11.63 -22.75
CA SER A 113 -11.53 10.36 -23.36
C SER A 113 -12.69 9.74 -24.15
N PRO A 114 -12.43 8.88 -25.14
CA PRO A 114 -13.45 8.17 -25.89
C PRO A 114 -14.46 7.45 -25.01
N ASP A 115 -15.71 7.34 -25.47
CA ASP A 115 -16.75 6.55 -24.82
C ASP A 115 -16.53 5.06 -25.14
N ASN A 116 -15.85 4.37 -24.24
CA ASN A 116 -15.50 2.98 -24.40
C ASN A 116 -15.36 2.29 -23.04
N ASP A 117 -16.34 1.50 -22.66
CA ASP A 117 -16.41 0.76 -21.39
C ASP A 117 -15.25 -0.22 -21.16
N ASN A 118 -14.44 -0.47 -22.20
CA ASN A 118 -13.35 -1.41 -22.17
C ASN A 118 -11.98 -0.75 -22.01
N THR A 119 -11.92 0.52 -21.65
CA THR A 119 -10.65 1.23 -21.45
C THR A 119 -10.56 1.86 -20.07
N ARG A 120 -9.34 1.87 -19.53
CA ARG A 120 -9.01 2.50 -18.25
C ARG A 120 -7.78 3.38 -18.41
N TYR A 121 -7.70 4.47 -17.65
CA TYR A 121 -6.58 5.43 -17.70
C TYR A 121 -6.05 5.73 -16.32
N ALA A 122 -4.72 5.85 -16.20
CA ALA A 122 -4.03 6.19 -14.97
C ALA A 122 -2.73 6.95 -15.25
N ASP A 123 -2.05 7.37 -14.19
CA ASP A 123 -0.76 8.10 -14.26
C ASP A 123 -0.83 9.34 -15.16
N LEU A 124 -1.87 10.13 -14.94
CA LEU A 124 -2.18 11.32 -15.73
C LEU A 124 -1.12 12.40 -15.57
N LYS A 125 -0.60 12.92 -16.68
CA LYS A 125 0.38 14.03 -16.72
C LYS A 125 -0.04 15.06 -17.78
N ILE A 126 0.01 16.32 -17.40
CA ILE A 126 -0.19 17.45 -18.34
C ILE A 126 1.14 17.89 -18.89
N GLU A 127 1.14 18.12 -20.20
CA GLU A 127 2.22 18.82 -20.89
C GLU A 127 1.64 20.03 -21.65
N GLU A 128 1.77 21.20 -21.04
CA GLU A 128 1.14 22.43 -21.53
C GLU A 128 1.70 22.89 -22.89
N ASN A 129 3.04 22.76 -23.11
CA ASN A 129 3.69 23.19 -24.35
C ASN A 129 3.21 22.36 -25.56
N LEU A 130 2.91 21.10 -25.36
CA LEU A 130 2.37 20.20 -26.41
C LEU A 130 0.86 20.18 -26.44
N ASN A 131 0.20 20.80 -25.48
CA ASN A 131 -1.24 20.73 -25.27
C ASN A 131 -1.72 19.26 -25.17
N TRP A 132 -0.99 18.43 -24.40
CA TRP A 132 -1.24 17.00 -24.22
C TRP A 132 -1.59 16.65 -22.80
N LEU A 133 -2.53 15.72 -22.65
CA LEU A 133 -2.70 14.90 -21.47
C LEU A 133 -2.13 13.51 -21.77
N ILE A 134 -1.06 13.13 -21.09
CA ILE A 134 -0.43 11.83 -21.22
C ILE A 134 -0.98 10.89 -20.14
N ALA A 135 -1.23 9.63 -20.51
CA ALA A 135 -1.75 8.63 -19.59
C ALA A 135 -1.21 7.23 -19.94
N VAL A 136 -1.16 6.38 -18.93
CA VAL A 136 -1.13 4.93 -19.11
C VAL A 136 -2.55 4.46 -19.37
N LYS A 137 -2.75 3.77 -20.49
CA LYS A 137 -4.04 3.21 -20.94
C LYS A 137 -4.00 1.70 -20.84
N GLU A 138 -5.06 1.11 -20.31
CA GLU A 138 -5.31 -0.32 -20.30
C GLU A 138 -6.59 -0.60 -21.10
N SER A 139 -6.49 -1.46 -22.13
CA SER A 139 -7.59 -1.80 -23.04
C SER A 139 -7.98 -3.25 -22.90
N HIS A 140 -9.24 -3.50 -22.53
CA HIS A 140 -9.84 -4.81 -22.34
C HIS A 140 -10.56 -5.25 -23.64
N CYS A 141 -9.98 -6.18 -24.37
CA CYS A 141 -10.53 -6.67 -25.64
C CYS A 141 -11.10 -8.08 -25.46
N GLY A 142 -12.37 -8.20 -25.06
CA GLY A 142 -13.20 -9.40 -25.06
C GLY A 142 -12.49 -10.75 -24.89
N GLY A 143 -12.30 -11.22 -23.64
CA GLY A 143 -11.78 -12.57 -23.33
C GLY A 143 -10.27 -12.76 -23.54
N ARG A 144 -9.52 -11.70 -23.81
CA ARG A 144 -8.04 -11.70 -23.86
C ARG A 144 -7.47 -10.87 -22.72
N GLU A 145 -6.22 -11.11 -22.38
CA GLU A 145 -5.51 -10.24 -21.43
C GLU A 145 -5.53 -8.77 -21.91
N PRO A 146 -5.71 -7.81 -20.98
CA PRO A 146 -5.68 -6.40 -21.31
C PRO A 146 -4.37 -5.98 -21.95
N LYS A 147 -4.42 -5.06 -22.93
CA LYS A 147 -3.25 -4.45 -23.54
C LYS A 147 -2.98 -3.10 -22.90
N ASN A 148 -1.73 -2.85 -22.57
CA ASN A 148 -1.29 -1.57 -22.03
C ASN A 148 -0.58 -0.73 -23.10
N SER A 149 -0.66 0.57 -22.97
CA SER A 149 0.01 1.55 -23.82
C SER A 149 0.17 2.89 -23.10
N ILE A 150 1.07 3.73 -23.62
CA ILE A 150 1.12 5.15 -23.26
C ILE A 150 0.40 5.91 -24.37
N VAL A 151 -0.55 6.76 -24.01
CA VAL A 151 -1.32 7.58 -24.92
C VAL A 151 -1.17 9.06 -24.61
N ALA A 152 -1.36 9.91 -25.64
CA ALA A 152 -1.59 11.33 -25.50
C ALA A 152 -2.99 11.68 -25.97
N ILE A 153 -3.72 12.45 -25.17
CA ILE A 153 -5.00 13.05 -25.54
C ILE A 153 -4.71 14.53 -25.84
N ASP A 154 -5.03 14.95 -27.05
CA ASP A 154 -4.94 16.35 -27.44
C ASP A 154 -6.00 17.17 -26.69
N LEU A 155 -5.57 18.22 -25.97
CA LEU A 155 -6.46 19.05 -25.17
C LEU A 155 -7.09 20.20 -25.99
N GLY A 156 -6.88 20.23 -27.30
CA GLY A 156 -7.57 21.11 -28.23
C GLY A 156 -9.03 20.68 -28.48
N GLU A 157 -9.64 21.28 -29.49
CA GLU A 157 -11.07 21.05 -29.78
C GLU A 157 -11.43 19.60 -30.17
N SER A 158 -10.43 18.81 -30.62
CA SER A 158 -10.69 17.47 -31.16
C SER A 158 -10.73 16.36 -30.11
N ASN A 159 -10.13 16.54 -28.94
CA ASN A 159 -9.90 15.48 -27.93
C ASN A 159 -9.39 14.17 -28.53
N PHE A 160 -8.55 14.26 -29.58
CA PHE A 160 -8.04 13.10 -30.30
C PHE A 160 -7.03 12.34 -29.44
N GLU A 161 -7.24 11.03 -29.31
CA GLU A 161 -6.31 10.15 -28.62
C GLU A 161 -5.29 9.56 -29.60
N LYS A 162 -4.00 9.69 -29.29
CA LYS A 162 -2.88 9.11 -30.02
C LYS A 162 -2.14 8.11 -29.15
N THR A 163 -1.95 6.89 -29.62
CA THR A 163 -1.03 5.95 -28.97
C THR A 163 0.41 6.38 -29.24
N LEU A 164 1.17 6.64 -28.20
CA LEU A 164 2.59 7.02 -28.27
C LEU A 164 3.47 5.79 -28.26
N ILE A 165 3.27 4.88 -27.30
CA ILE A 165 4.08 3.68 -27.07
C ILE A 165 3.16 2.50 -26.79
N SER A 166 3.50 1.33 -27.33
CA SER A 166 2.85 0.04 -27.08
C SER A 166 3.85 -1.08 -27.33
N GLY A 167 3.48 -2.32 -26.97
CA GLY A 167 4.27 -3.51 -27.27
C GLY A 167 4.82 -4.25 -26.05
N ALA A 168 5.00 -3.57 -24.92
CA ALA A 168 5.27 -4.23 -23.64
C ALA A 168 3.96 -4.61 -22.93
N ASP A 169 4.05 -5.50 -21.95
CA ASP A 169 2.89 -5.90 -21.15
C ASP A 169 2.41 -4.79 -20.25
N PHE A 170 3.32 -3.97 -19.72
CA PHE A 170 3.01 -2.91 -18.76
C PHE A 170 3.84 -1.65 -18.99
N PHE A 171 3.26 -0.51 -18.60
CA PHE A 171 3.89 0.80 -18.64
C PHE A 171 3.60 1.59 -17.38
N SER A 172 4.54 2.48 -16.99
CA SER A 172 4.35 3.44 -15.90
C SER A 172 5.21 4.69 -16.07
N ALA A 173 4.89 5.72 -15.30
CA ALA A 173 5.68 6.93 -15.13
C ALA A 173 6.11 7.63 -16.44
N PRO A 174 5.19 7.86 -17.40
CA PRO A 174 5.52 8.66 -18.57
C PRO A 174 5.78 10.12 -18.14
N VAL A 175 6.95 10.67 -18.49
CA VAL A 175 7.34 12.04 -18.16
C VAL A 175 8.04 12.71 -19.34
N ILE A 176 7.62 13.94 -19.63
CA ILE A 176 8.23 14.78 -20.69
C ILE A 176 9.27 15.70 -20.07
N SER A 177 10.36 15.94 -20.80
CA SER A 177 11.39 16.90 -20.38
C SER A 177 10.85 18.34 -20.38
N PRO A 178 11.38 19.24 -19.53
CA PRO A 178 10.91 20.64 -19.44
C PRO A 178 10.92 21.42 -20.76
N ASP A 179 11.82 21.08 -21.69
CA ASP A 179 11.87 21.65 -23.03
C ASP A 179 10.82 21.08 -24.00
N GLY A 180 10.08 20.04 -23.60
CA GLY A 180 9.07 19.36 -24.43
C GLY A 180 9.64 18.44 -25.51
N GLU A 181 10.97 18.23 -25.58
CA GLU A 181 11.62 17.51 -26.68
C GLU A 181 11.83 16.02 -26.45
N LYS A 182 11.68 15.53 -25.20
CA LYS A 182 11.94 14.12 -24.86
C LYS A 182 10.82 13.55 -23.97
N LEU A 183 10.51 12.28 -24.20
CA LEU A 183 9.67 11.47 -23.34
C LEU A 183 10.53 10.41 -22.67
N ALA A 184 10.36 10.17 -21.37
CA ALA A 184 10.89 9.00 -20.68
C ALA A 184 9.74 8.22 -20.05
N TRP A 185 9.89 6.89 -19.95
CA TRP A 185 8.90 5.99 -19.34
C TRP A 185 9.56 4.73 -18.81
N ILE A 186 8.81 4.02 -17.97
CA ILE A 186 9.13 2.67 -17.50
C ILE A 186 8.22 1.68 -18.20
N GLN A 187 8.78 0.52 -18.58
CA GLN A 187 8.04 -0.64 -19.07
C GLN A 187 8.62 -1.95 -18.56
N TRP A 188 7.80 -2.98 -18.55
CA TRP A 188 8.23 -4.34 -18.20
C TRP A 188 7.30 -5.36 -18.83
N ASP A 189 7.76 -6.60 -18.86
CA ASP A 189 7.02 -7.75 -19.39
C ASP A 189 6.95 -8.87 -18.38
N HIS A 190 5.93 -9.69 -18.51
CA HIS A 190 5.84 -10.95 -17.78
C HIS A 190 7.11 -11.80 -17.92
N PRO A 191 7.50 -12.57 -16.89
CA PRO A 191 6.80 -12.80 -15.62
C PRO A 191 7.15 -11.77 -14.54
N ASN A 192 7.88 -10.71 -14.86
CA ASN A 192 8.40 -9.77 -13.86
C ASN A 192 7.30 -8.88 -13.30
N MET A 193 7.37 -8.63 -11.98
CA MET A 193 6.71 -7.53 -11.33
C MET A 193 7.59 -6.26 -11.40
N PRO A 194 7.04 -5.04 -11.19
CA PRO A 194 7.84 -3.82 -11.33
C PRO A 194 8.98 -3.70 -10.30
N TRP A 195 8.94 -4.47 -9.24
CA TRP A 195 10.04 -4.58 -8.25
C TRP A 195 11.04 -5.70 -8.54
N ASP A 196 10.82 -6.52 -9.59
CA ASP A 196 11.73 -7.59 -10.01
C ASP A 196 12.65 -7.14 -11.14
N SER A 197 12.06 -6.66 -12.24
CA SER A 197 12.82 -6.20 -13.39
C SER A 197 12.00 -5.26 -14.25
N THR A 198 12.53 -4.07 -14.51
CA THR A 198 11.89 -3.04 -15.34
C THR A 198 12.92 -2.35 -16.23
N GLU A 199 12.46 -1.69 -17.27
CA GLU A 199 13.29 -0.98 -18.22
C GLU A 199 12.93 0.51 -18.27
N LEU A 200 13.96 1.37 -18.28
CA LEU A 200 13.83 2.81 -18.53
C LEU A 200 14.13 3.09 -20.00
N TRP A 201 13.19 3.72 -20.66
CA TRP A 201 13.27 4.09 -22.07
C TRP A 201 13.12 5.61 -22.25
N THR A 202 13.67 6.12 -23.36
CA THR A 202 13.47 7.50 -23.80
C THR A 202 13.20 7.56 -25.29
N ALA A 203 12.49 8.63 -25.71
CA ALA A 203 12.29 8.97 -27.11
C ALA A 203 12.45 10.48 -27.31
N LYS A 204 12.79 10.92 -28.52
CA LYS A 204 12.69 12.32 -28.94
C LYS A 204 11.27 12.60 -29.46
N ILE A 205 10.74 13.76 -29.12
CA ILE A 205 9.47 14.28 -29.64
C ILE A 205 9.82 15.28 -30.77
N THR A 206 9.31 15.05 -31.96
CA THR A 206 9.49 15.96 -33.10
C THR A 206 8.50 17.12 -33.06
N GLN A 207 8.70 18.15 -33.90
CA GLN A 207 7.76 19.26 -34.05
C GLN A 207 6.36 18.79 -34.52
N ASP A 208 6.31 17.70 -35.30
CA ASP A 208 5.06 17.07 -35.72
C ASP A 208 4.45 16.16 -34.63
N LYS A 209 4.98 16.23 -33.41
CA LYS A 209 4.54 15.44 -32.25
C LYS A 209 4.67 13.92 -32.46
N GLU A 210 5.63 13.47 -33.28
CA GLU A 210 5.99 12.07 -33.49
C GLU A 210 7.16 11.67 -32.59
N LEU A 211 7.19 10.38 -32.16
CA LEU A 211 8.29 9.83 -31.40
C LEU A 211 9.35 9.25 -32.32
N THR A 212 10.61 9.64 -32.09
CA THR A 212 11.78 9.14 -32.80
C THR A 212 12.90 8.82 -31.83
N HIS A 213 13.96 8.13 -32.29
CA HIS A 213 15.11 7.78 -31.45
C HIS A 213 14.69 7.12 -30.12
N ILE A 214 13.84 6.10 -30.23
CA ILE A 214 13.40 5.30 -29.08
C ILE A 214 14.58 4.44 -28.64
N VAL A 215 15.09 4.65 -27.43
CA VAL A 215 16.25 3.95 -26.91
C VAL A 215 16.04 3.54 -25.46
N LYS A 216 16.52 2.34 -25.14
CA LYS A 216 16.61 1.88 -23.75
C LYS A 216 17.78 2.55 -23.06
N ILE A 217 17.53 3.14 -21.90
CA ILE A 217 18.53 3.85 -21.11
C ILE A 217 19.13 2.93 -20.05
N ALA A 218 18.28 2.19 -19.32
CA ALA A 218 18.71 1.31 -18.24
C ALA A 218 17.72 0.15 -18.08
N GLY A 219 18.04 -0.85 -17.28
CA GLY A 219 17.23 -2.04 -17.03
C GLY A 219 17.93 -3.30 -17.50
N ASN A 220 18.73 -3.89 -16.63
CA ASN A 220 19.29 -5.22 -16.78
C ASN A 220 18.34 -6.25 -16.19
N GLN A 221 18.55 -7.52 -16.52
CA GLN A 221 17.77 -8.59 -15.92
C GLN A 221 17.92 -8.58 -14.40
N GLY A 222 16.79 -8.52 -13.67
CA GLY A 222 16.75 -8.46 -12.21
C GLY A 222 17.06 -7.09 -11.61
N GLU A 223 17.03 -6.02 -12.42
CA GLU A 223 17.13 -4.62 -11.99
C GLU A 223 15.74 -3.99 -11.98
N SER A 224 15.31 -3.48 -10.82
CA SER A 224 14.08 -2.72 -10.67
C SER A 224 14.37 -1.23 -10.78
N ILE A 225 13.83 -0.60 -11.82
CA ILE A 225 13.93 0.83 -12.08
C ILE A 225 12.56 1.47 -11.94
N CYS A 226 12.51 2.66 -11.34
CA CYS A 226 11.27 3.40 -11.16
C CYS A 226 11.51 4.91 -11.09
N GLN A 227 10.40 5.67 -11.11
CA GLN A 227 10.36 7.11 -10.84
C GLN A 227 11.31 7.94 -11.73
N PRO A 228 11.28 7.82 -13.07
CA PRO A 228 12.04 8.71 -13.93
C PRO A 228 11.52 10.15 -13.77
N LEU A 229 12.44 11.11 -13.66
CA LEU A 229 12.16 12.55 -13.69
C LEU A 229 13.25 13.28 -14.46
N TRP A 230 12.84 14.31 -15.15
CA TRP A 230 13.76 15.28 -15.75
C TRP A 230 14.07 16.40 -14.76
N SER A 231 15.33 16.78 -14.65
CA SER A 231 15.73 17.98 -13.93
C SER A 231 15.26 19.25 -14.68
N PRO A 232 15.23 20.42 -14.05
CA PRO A 232 14.99 21.69 -14.75
C PRO A 232 15.95 21.93 -15.92
N ASN A 233 17.13 21.29 -15.94
CA ASN A 233 18.15 21.39 -17.01
C ASN A 233 18.04 20.26 -18.06
N ASN A 234 16.92 19.51 -18.09
CA ASN A 234 16.68 18.39 -19.01
C ASN A 234 17.63 17.20 -18.85
N ASP A 235 18.24 17.02 -17.68
CA ASP A 235 18.96 15.78 -17.32
C ASP A 235 18.00 14.75 -16.75
N LEU A 236 18.20 13.48 -17.08
CA LEU A 236 17.34 12.40 -16.64
C LEU A 236 17.86 11.78 -15.34
N TYR A 237 16.94 11.65 -14.37
CA TYR A 237 17.16 10.98 -13.08
C TYR A 237 16.16 9.85 -12.91
N TYR A 238 16.52 8.85 -12.12
CA TYR A 238 15.66 7.70 -11.84
C TYR A 238 16.13 6.96 -10.58
N VAL A 239 15.30 6.07 -10.06
CA VAL A 239 15.66 5.19 -8.95
C VAL A 239 15.90 3.80 -9.49
N SER A 240 16.99 3.13 -9.03
CA SER A 240 17.35 1.76 -9.39
C SER A 240 17.87 0.99 -8.19
N ASP A 241 17.58 -0.32 -8.14
CA ASP A 241 18.08 -1.24 -7.11
C ASP A 241 19.32 -2.04 -7.52
N ILE A 242 20.02 -1.64 -8.58
CA ILE A 242 21.21 -2.32 -9.07
C ILE A 242 22.33 -2.41 -8.02
N SER A 243 22.36 -1.47 -7.06
CA SER A 243 23.29 -1.48 -5.91
C SER A 243 22.86 -2.42 -4.77
N GLY A 244 21.74 -3.13 -4.91
CA GLY A 244 21.09 -3.87 -3.83
C GLY A 244 20.05 -3.06 -3.04
N TRP A 245 19.94 -1.76 -3.32
CA TRP A 245 19.02 -0.82 -2.68
C TRP A 245 18.47 0.14 -3.71
N TRP A 246 17.21 0.54 -3.63
CA TRP A 246 16.64 1.56 -4.49
C TRP A 246 17.29 2.92 -4.23
N ASN A 247 18.38 3.20 -4.94
CA ASN A 247 19.12 4.46 -4.86
C ASN A 247 18.78 5.40 -6.02
N LEU A 248 19.05 6.70 -5.86
CA LEU A 248 18.86 7.74 -6.87
C LEU A 248 20.06 7.77 -7.82
N TYR A 249 19.77 7.72 -9.11
CA TYR A 249 20.76 7.78 -10.20
C TYR A 249 20.51 8.97 -11.11
N GLN A 250 21.60 9.53 -11.65
CA GLN A 250 21.59 10.47 -12.77
C GLN A 250 22.11 9.75 -14.02
N TYR A 251 21.42 9.92 -15.15
CA TYR A 251 21.92 9.52 -16.46
C TYR A 251 22.55 10.70 -17.18
N GLN A 252 23.84 10.61 -17.49
CA GLN A 252 24.58 11.64 -18.18
C GLN A 252 25.49 11.02 -19.25
N ASN A 253 25.23 11.32 -20.54
CA ASN A 253 26.07 10.91 -21.69
C ASN A 253 26.46 9.42 -21.71
N GLY A 254 25.52 8.54 -21.43
CA GLY A 254 25.74 7.09 -21.41
C GLY A 254 26.30 6.56 -20.07
N THR A 255 26.48 7.43 -19.07
CA THR A 255 26.98 7.06 -17.74
C THR A 255 25.85 7.13 -16.71
N HIS A 256 25.79 6.14 -15.82
CA HIS A 256 24.85 6.08 -14.68
C HIS A 256 25.59 6.41 -13.39
N ILE A 257 25.25 7.51 -12.77
CA ILE A 257 25.92 8.03 -11.56
C ILE A 257 25.00 7.79 -10.37
N ASN A 258 25.42 6.93 -9.42
CA ASN A 258 24.71 6.75 -8.15
C ASN A 258 24.96 7.98 -7.25
N LEU A 259 23.92 8.74 -7.00
CA LEU A 259 23.96 9.94 -6.16
C LEU A 259 23.76 9.65 -4.68
N THR A 260 23.20 8.50 -4.36
CA THR A 260 22.86 8.10 -2.98
C THR A 260 23.33 6.66 -2.70
N PRO A 261 24.65 6.41 -2.67
CA PRO A 261 25.19 5.06 -2.43
C PRO A 261 25.00 4.68 -0.96
N LEU A 262 23.75 4.43 -0.55
CA LEU A 262 23.32 4.20 0.83
C LEU A 262 22.60 2.85 0.96
N GLU A 263 22.72 2.23 2.13
CA GLU A 263 21.88 1.11 2.55
C GLU A 263 20.49 1.63 3.00
N GLY A 264 19.68 2.00 2.02
CA GLY A 264 18.34 2.54 2.22
C GLY A 264 17.61 2.66 0.89
N GLU A 265 16.28 2.70 0.93
CA GLU A 265 15.42 2.65 -0.24
C GLU A 265 14.68 3.97 -0.49
N ILE A 266 14.88 4.56 -1.66
CA ILE A 266 14.18 5.77 -2.16
C ILE A 266 12.96 5.37 -3.00
N ALA A 267 12.39 4.22 -2.72
CA ALA A 267 11.18 3.73 -3.36
C ALA A 267 10.40 2.81 -2.44
N GLN A 268 9.16 2.53 -2.85
CA GLN A 268 8.34 1.42 -2.39
C GLN A 268 7.91 0.60 -3.60
N PRO A 269 7.47 -0.66 -3.42
CA PRO A 269 7.00 -1.47 -4.54
C PRO A 269 5.82 -0.80 -5.22
N GLN A 270 5.88 -0.72 -6.55
CA GLN A 270 4.90 0.00 -7.38
C GLN A 270 3.65 -0.85 -7.62
N TRP A 271 2.86 -1.08 -6.59
CA TRP A 271 1.52 -1.64 -6.71
C TRP A 271 0.57 -0.71 -7.45
N GLY A 272 0.69 0.59 -7.18
CA GLY A 272 -0.05 1.65 -7.85
C GLY A 272 0.88 2.62 -8.56
N LEU A 273 0.34 3.40 -9.48
CA LEU A 273 1.04 4.36 -10.31
C LEU A 273 1.14 5.75 -9.63
N GLY A 274 2.03 6.62 -10.11
CA GLY A 274 2.08 8.04 -9.75
C GLY A 274 2.88 8.41 -8.48
N SER A 275 3.49 7.44 -7.79
CA SER A 275 4.27 7.68 -6.56
C SER A 275 5.71 8.09 -6.86
N TYR A 276 6.21 9.11 -6.14
CA TYR A 276 7.58 9.60 -6.24
C TYR A 276 8.14 9.90 -4.85
N TYR A 277 9.41 9.57 -4.63
CA TYR A 277 10.11 9.77 -3.35
C TYR A 277 11.28 10.75 -3.47
N TYR A 278 11.41 11.42 -4.60
CA TYR A 278 12.34 12.53 -4.79
C TYR A 278 11.76 13.59 -5.73
N GLY A 279 12.36 14.79 -5.74
CA GLY A 279 12.00 15.86 -6.64
C GLY A 279 12.97 17.01 -6.56
N PHE A 280 12.96 17.87 -7.57
CA PHE A 280 13.89 19.01 -7.70
C PHE A 280 13.30 20.25 -7.02
N ARG A 281 14.03 20.84 -6.08
CA ARG A 281 13.75 22.16 -5.53
C ARG A 281 14.33 23.26 -6.42
N SER A 282 15.46 22.98 -7.05
CA SER A 282 16.12 23.83 -8.04
C SER A 282 16.98 22.96 -8.97
N GLU A 283 17.65 23.57 -9.95
CA GLU A 283 18.59 22.91 -10.85
C GLU A 283 19.66 22.08 -10.14
N ASN A 284 20.08 22.51 -8.94
CA ASN A 284 21.18 21.93 -8.19
C ASN A 284 20.76 21.28 -6.86
N LEU A 285 19.46 21.26 -6.55
CA LEU A 285 19.00 20.83 -5.26
C LEU A 285 17.87 19.81 -5.39
N VAL A 286 18.11 18.57 -4.95
CA VAL A 286 17.14 17.49 -4.93
C VAL A 286 16.75 17.18 -3.49
N ILE A 287 15.45 17.07 -3.24
CA ILE A 287 14.90 16.51 -2.00
C ILE A 287 14.58 15.05 -2.27
N TYR A 288 14.94 14.16 -1.35
CA TYR A 288 14.57 12.76 -1.42
C TYR A 288 14.17 12.18 -0.06
N ALA A 289 13.26 11.22 -0.08
CA ALA A 289 12.87 10.44 1.06
C ALA A 289 13.57 9.08 1.00
N ILE A 290 14.11 8.61 2.12
CA ILE A 290 14.79 7.32 2.20
C ILE A 290 14.27 6.52 3.39
N ASN A 291 13.98 5.24 3.14
CA ASN A 291 13.65 4.26 4.17
C ASN A 291 14.91 3.50 4.56
N THR A 292 15.18 3.43 5.85
CA THR A 292 16.26 2.63 6.40
C THR A 292 15.70 1.73 7.49
N ARG A 293 15.56 0.43 7.20
CA ARG A 293 15.04 -0.57 8.15
C ARG A 293 13.68 -0.21 8.77
N GLY A 294 12.74 0.21 7.92
CA GLY A 294 11.37 0.53 8.31
C GLY A 294 11.16 1.95 8.84
N GLU A 295 12.19 2.79 8.91
CA GLU A 295 12.05 4.21 9.26
C GLU A 295 12.40 5.13 8.09
N TRP A 296 11.53 6.10 7.84
CA TRP A 296 11.73 7.09 6.78
C TRP A 296 12.37 8.37 7.28
N SER A 297 13.16 8.98 6.42
CA SER A 297 13.71 10.31 6.64
C SER A 297 13.79 11.10 5.34
N LEU A 298 13.69 12.44 5.44
CA LEU A 298 13.93 13.34 4.32
C LEU A 298 15.37 13.82 4.31
N HIS A 299 15.91 13.93 3.11
CA HIS A 299 17.26 14.41 2.85
C HIS A 299 17.24 15.40 1.69
N GLU A 300 18.26 16.23 1.65
CA GLU A 300 18.54 17.17 0.58
C GLU A 300 19.94 16.89 0.05
N ILE A 301 20.11 16.77 -1.25
CA ILE A 301 21.41 16.64 -1.90
C ILE A 301 21.68 17.84 -2.81
N ASN A 302 22.84 18.45 -2.66
CA ASN A 302 23.35 19.46 -3.59
C ASN A 302 24.15 18.75 -4.69
N LEU A 303 23.70 18.86 -5.93
CA LEU A 303 24.26 18.15 -7.10
C LEU A 303 25.65 18.67 -7.50
N GLN A 304 25.98 19.93 -7.23
CA GLN A 304 27.29 20.50 -7.57
C GLN A 304 28.38 20.05 -6.60
N SER A 305 28.08 20.05 -5.29
CA SER A 305 29.04 19.65 -4.26
C SER A 305 28.97 18.14 -3.94
N ASN A 306 27.95 17.44 -4.45
CA ASN A 306 27.61 16.07 -4.09
C ASN A 306 27.53 15.83 -2.57
N THR A 307 26.97 16.81 -1.84
CA THR A 307 26.79 16.70 -0.39
C THR A 307 25.33 16.54 -0.04
N SER A 308 25.06 15.52 0.80
CA SER A 308 23.71 15.26 1.32
C SER A 308 23.60 15.65 2.78
N ARG A 309 22.43 16.18 3.19
CA ARG A 309 22.10 16.42 4.59
C ARG A 309 20.68 15.95 4.93
N LYS A 310 20.51 15.42 6.13
CA LYS A 310 19.19 15.06 6.67
C LYS A 310 18.39 16.32 6.99
N ILE A 311 17.13 16.33 6.60
CA ILE A 311 16.15 17.36 6.95
C ILE A 311 15.45 16.93 8.24
N LYS A 312 15.35 17.84 9.21
CA LYS A 312 14.61 17.59 10.45
C LYS A 312 13.10 17.64 10.15
N THR A 313 12.38 16.58 10.50
CA THR A 313 10.93 16.44 10.27
C THR A 313 10.20 16.10 11.57
N PRO A 314 8.90 16.41 11.69
CA PRO A 314 8.04 15.95 12.78
C PRO A 314 7.52 14.52 12.58
N PHE A 315 7.93 13.84 11.50
CA PHE A 315 7.50 12.49 11.11
C PHE A 315 8.71 11.61 10.79
N ASN A 316 8.52 10.31 10.86
CA ASN A 316 9.52 9.29 10.50
C ASN A 316 8.89 8.10 9.73
N GLU A 317 7.70 8.32 9.17
CA GLU A 317 7.05 7.43 8.22
C GLU A 317 6.59 8.24 7.02
N ILE A 318 6.83 7.72 5.79
CA ILE A 318 6.34 8.30 4.55
C ILE A 318 5.67 7.19 3.76
N ASN A 319 4.40 7.38 3.43
CA ASN A 319 3.64 6.35 2.76
C ASN A 319 3.79 6.42 1.23
N ARG A 320 3.03 5.58 0.53
CA ARG A 320 3.04 5.48 -0.94
C ARG A 320 2.65 6.76 -1.70
N SER A 321 2.05 7.76 -1.05
CA SER A 321 1.81 9.05 -1.71
C SER A 321 3.13 9.80 -1.97
N GLY A 322 4.19 9.42 -1.23
CA GLY A 322 5.54 9.93 -1.43
C GLY A 322 5.66 11.42 -1.13
N ILE A 323 6.45 12.10 -1.96
CA ILE A 323 6.69 13.54 -1.86
C ILE A 323 6.43 14.23 -3.20
N LYS A 324 6.05 15.52 -3.15
CA LYS A 324 5.97 16.39 -4.33
C LYS A 324 6.68 17.70 -4.02
N VAL A 325 7.61 18.09 -4.90
CA VAL A 325 8.41 19.31 -4.77
C VAL A 325 8.00 20.30 -5.86
N CYS A 326 7.75 21.53 -5.49
CA CYS A 326 7.44 22.60 -6.43
C CYS A 326 8.06 23.92 -5.92
N GLY A 327 9.22 24.28 -6.48
CA GLY A 327 10.03 25.41 -5.99
C GLY A 327 10.34 25.27 -4.49
N ASP A 328 10.01 26.28 -3.71
CA ASP A 328 10.25 26.32 -2.27
C ASP A 328 9.28 25.46 -1.42
N LYS A 329 8.22 24.93 -2.02
CA LYS A 329 7.20 24.13 -1.34
C LYS A 329 7.45 22.64 -1.50
N LEU A 330 7.23 21.89 -0.42
CA LEU A 330 7.30 20.44 -0.36
C LEU A 330 6.01 19.88 0.24
N LEU A 331 5.32 19.00 -0.48
CA LEU A 331 4.15 18.29 0.01
C LEU A 331 4.54 16.85 0.31
N VAL A 332 4.18 16.36 1.49
CA VAL A 332 4.56 15.03 1.96
C VAL A 332 3.37 14.34 2.62
N GLY A 333 3.12 13.10 2.23
CA GLY A 333 2.21 12.21 2.96
C GLY A 333 2.99 11.42 4.01
N ALA A 334 2.80 11.73 5.29
CA ALA A 334 3.67 11.23 6.35
C ALA A 334 2.97 11.05 7.70
N GLY A 335 3.60 10.31 8.61
CA GLY A 335 3.16 10.11 9.98
C GLY A 335 4.30 9.73 10.92
N SER A 336 3.97 9.33 12.13
CA SER A 336 4.90 8.78 13.12
C SER A 336 4.17 7.91 14.13
N GLY A 337 4.85 7.19 14.98
CA GLY A 337 4.24 6.32 15.98
C GLY A 337 3.23 7.01 16.94
N ASN A 338 3.24 8.33 17.01
CA ASN A 338 2.28 9.11 17.80
C ASN A 338 1.45 10.11 16.99
N THR A 339 1.59 10.10 15.69
CA THR A 339 0.88 10.99 14.77
C THR A 339 0.27 10.18 13.64
N PRO A 340 -1.03 10.27 13.39
CA PRO A 340 -1.65 9.56 12.30
C PRO A 340 -1.13 10.05 10.96
N TYR A 341 -1.32 9.25 9.94
CA TYR A 341 -0.98 9.65 8.60
C TYR A 341 -1.63 10.99 8.26
N SER A 342 -0.83 11.91 7.77
CA SER A 342 -1.22 13.30 7.50
C SER A 342 -0.52 13.83 6.26
N ILE A 343 -1.10 14.84 5.64
CA ILE A 343 -0.44 15.61 4.59
C ILE A 343 0.24 16.81 5.23
N TYR A 344 1.54 16.90 5.02
CA TYR A 344 2.37 18.03 5.49
C TYR A 344 2.78 18.90 4.32
N ILE A 345 2.78 20.22 4.56
CA ILE A 345 3.43 21.18 3.68
C ILE A 345 4.67 21.72 4.36
N GLY A 346 5.81 21.63 3.67
CA GLY A 346 7.10 22.21 4.07
C GLY A 346 7.42 23.48 3.26
N ASP A 347 7.99 24.47 3.92
CA ASP A 347 8.49 25.71 3.30
C ASP A 347 9.98 25.58 2.89
N LYS A 348 10.55 26.67 2.34
CA LYS A 348 11.98 26.75 1.97
C LYS A 348 12.96 26.53 3.12
N ASN A 349 12.53 26.74 4.37
CA ASN A 349 13.33 26.54 5.57
C ASN A 349 13.11 25.15 6.17
N ASN A 350 12.32 24.28 5.50
CA ASN A 350 11.91 22.98 5.98
C ASN A 350 11.09 23.03 7.29
N ASN A 351 10.26 24.06 7.47
CA ASN A 351 9.23 24.06 8.50
C ASN A 351 8.02 23.32 7.97
N PHE A 352 7.59 22.27 8.68
CA PHE A 352 6.49 21.41 8.27
C PHE A 352 5.23 21.68 9.08
N ASN A 353 4.10 21.89 8.39
CA ASN A 353 2.78 22.03 8.99
C ASN A 353 1.86 20.95 8.42
N ALA A 354 1.16 20.22 9.30
CA ALA A 354 0.10 19.31 8.87
C ALA A 354 -1.09 20.13 8.36
N ILE A 355 -1.57 19.81 7.16
CA ILE A 355 -2.71 20.48 6.53
C ILE A 355 -3.95 19.62 6.50
N ARG A 356 -3.78 18.31 6.60
CA ARG A 356 -4.89 17.32 6.69
C ARG A 356 -4.41 16.07 7.42
N SER A 357 -5.24 15.56 8.32
CA SER A 357 -5.00 14.28 9.02
C SER A 357 -6.00 13.22 8.56
N SER A 358 -5.57 11.96 8.54
CA SER A 358 -6.47 10.82 8.28
C SER A 358 -7.44 10.56 9.43
N GLU A 359 -7.05 10.93 10.65
CA GLU A 359 -7.81 10.67 11.86
C GLU A 359 -8.16 11.98 12.58
N PRO A 360 -9.43 12.27 12.82
CA PRO A 360 -9.84 13.44 13.56
C PRO A 360 -9.68 13.25 15.07
N MET A 361 -9.67 11.99 15.54
CA MET A 361 -9.62 11.66 16.95
C MET A 361 -8.27 12.00 17.57
N HIS A 362 -8.27 12.81 18.61
CA HIS A 362 -7.10 13.06 19.44
C HIS A 362 -7.04 12.06 20.59
N LEU A 363 -6.22 11.03 20.44
CA LEU A 363 -5.95 10.08 21.52
C LEU A 363 -4.90 10.65 22.47
N GLY A 364 -5.18 10.64 23.80
CA GLY A 364 -4.20 11.05 24.81
C GLY A 364 -2.94 10.18 24.77
N LYS A 365 -1.78 10.77 24.99
CA LYS A 365 -0.47 10.08 24.93
C LYS A 365 -0.37 8.88 25.88
N GLU A 366 -1.13 8.91 26.96
CA GLU A 366 -1.24 7.83 27.95
C GLU A 366 -1.94 6.58 27.43
N TYR A 367 -2.61 6.66 26.27
CA TYR A 367 -3.25 5.53 25.59
C TYR A 367 -2.48 5.07 24.34
N ILE A 368 -1.49 5.83 23.88
CA ILE A 368 -0.74 5.52 22.67
C ILE A 368 0.39 4.55 22.99
N SER A 369 0.31 3.34 22.46
CA SER A 369 1.42 2.39 22.41
C SER A 369 2.33 2.72 21.23
N LEU A 370 3.56 3.09 21.50
CA LEU A 370 4.55 3.38 20.47
C LEU A 370 5.17 2.08 19.91
N PRO A 371 5.50 2.02 18.62
CA PRO A 371 6.20 0.89 18.03
C PRO A 371 7.60 0.73 18.63
N GLU A 372 7.90 -0.46 19.09
CA GLU A 372 9.25 -0.90 19.46
C GLU A 372 9.81 -1.70 18.28
N ASN A 373 10.90 -1.25 17.70
CA ASN A 373 11.56 -1.95 16.60
C ASN A 373 12.20 -3.23 17.13
N ILE A 374 11.80 -4.38 16.57
CA ILE A 374 12.27 -5.71 16.96
C ILE A 374 13.07 -6.31 15.82
N GLU A 375 14.31 -6.70 16.09
CA GLU A 375 15.10 -7.59 15.26
C GLU A 375 15.20 -8.94 15.98
N PHE A 376 14.87 -10.03 15.30
CA PHE A 376 14.84 -11.37 15.89
C PHE A 376 15.48 -12.41 14.97
N PRO A 377 16.11 -13.45 15.54
CA PRO A 377 16.71 -14.52 14.77
C PRO A 377 15.62 -15.38 14.11
N THR A 378 15.88 -15.78 12.88
CA THR A 378 15.05 -16.69 12.11
C THR A 378 15.89 -17.82 11.52
N GLU A 379 15.32 -18.58 10.57
CA GLU A 379 15.98 -19.75 10.00
C GLU A 379 17.29 -19.42 9.28
N ASN A 380 18.19 -20.40 9.21
CA ASN A 380 19.49 -20.31 8.53
C ASN A 380 20.44 -19.23 9.08
N GLY A 381 20.29 -18.84 10.36
CA GLY A 381 21.13 -17.83 10.99
C GLY A 381 20.86 -16.40 10.49
N LEU A 382 19.73 -16.18 9.86
CA LEU A 382 19.27 -14.87 9.41
C LEU A 382 18.51 -14.14 10.52
N ASN A 383 18.28 -12.84 10.32
CA ASN A 383 17.39 -12.03 11.13
C ASN A 383 16.20 -11.57 10.33
N SER A 384 15.05 -11.41 11.02
CA SER A 384 13.85 -10.76 10.50
C SER A 384 13.41 -9.64 11.43
N TYR A 385 12.44 -8.83 11.01
CA TYR A 385 12.11 -7.57 11.65
C TYR A 385 10.61 -7.45 11.92
N GLY A 386 10.23 -6.54 12.80
CA GLY A 386 8.83 -6.19 13.06
C GLY A 386 8.71 -5.10 14.10
N PHE A 387 7.49 -4.65 14.33
CA PHE A 387 7.17 -3.63 15.32
C PHE A 387 6.30 -4.23 16.41
N TYR A 388 6.75 -4.12 17.66
CA TYR A 388 5.99 -4.58 18.81
C TYR A 388 5.33 -3.39 19.51
N TYR A 389 4.04 -3.54 19.81
CA TYR A 389 3.24 -2.57 20.54
C TYR A 389 2.76 -3.20 21.85
N SER A 390 3.22 -2.66 22.98
CA SER A 390 2.82 -3.14 24.31
C SER A 390 1.40 -2.69 24.65
N PRO A 391 0.66 -3.42 25.51
CA PRO A 391 -0.60 -2.93 26.05
C PRO A 391 -0.42 -1.55 26.72
N LYS A 392 -1.32 -0.61 26.43
CA LYS A 392 -1.22 0.77 26.93
C LYS A 392 -2.59 1.36 27.21
N ASN A 393 -2.83 1.71 28.51
CA ASN A 393 -4.08 2.35 28.95
C ASN A 393 -3.80 3.23 30.17
N ALA A 394 -4.43 4.41 30.24
CA ALA A 394 -4.25 5.33 31.35
C ALA A 394 -4.80 4.78 32.69
N ASN A 395 -5.86 3.97 32.60
CA ASN A 395 -6.64 3.54 33.76
C ASN A 395 -6.31 2.13 34.23
N TYR A 396 -5.68 1.31 33.42
CA TYR A 396 -5.48 -0.12 33.67
C TYR A 396 -4.04 -0.56 33.44
N ILE A 397 -3.63 -1.57 34.23
CA ILE A 397 -2.40 -2.35 34.03
C ILE A 397 -2.74 -3.84 34.21
N GLY A 398 -1.95 -4.70 33.58
CA GLY A 398 -2.07 -6.14 33.75
C GLY A 398 -1.81 -6.59 35.18
N LYS A 399 -2.48 -7.66 35.62
CA LYS A 399 -2.24 -8.27 36.93
C LYS A 399 -0.77 -8.71 37.04
N LYS A 400 -0.17 -8.49 38.19
CA LYS A 400 1.22 -8.89 38.46
C LYS A 400 1.45 -10.37 38.15
N GLY A 401 2.50 -10.67 37.38
CA GLY A 401 2.89 -12.04 36.98
C GLY A 401 2.12 -12.60 35.79
N THR A 402 1.14 -11.86 35.23
CA THR A 402 0.47 -12.26 33.99
C THR A 402 1.10 -11.60 32.77
N LYS A 403 0.90 -12.19 31.58
CA LYS A 403 1.36 -11.69 30.29
C LYS A 403 0.15 -11.36 29.40
N PRO A 404 0.29 -10.40 28.47
CA PRO A 404 -0.80 -10.04 27.59
C PRO A 404 -1.04 -11.11 26.51
N PRO A 405 -2.29 -11.29 26.07
CA PRO A 405 -2.57 -11.90 24.78
C PRO A 405 -1.89 -11.07 23.69
N MET A 406 -1.47 -11.72 22.60
CA MET A 406 -0.82 -11.02 21.49
C MET A 406 -1.49 -11.34 20.16
N ILE A 407 -1.69 -10.29 19.37
CA ILE A 407 -2.13 -10.39 17.97
C ILE A 407 -0.92 -10.15 17.07
N VAL A 408 -0.60 -11.12 16.24
CA VAL A 408 0.44 -11.00 15.22
C VAL A 408 -0.21 -10.53 13.94
N LEU A 409 0.29 -9.44 13.37
CA LEU A 409 -0.17 -8.90 12.09
C LEU A 409 0.77 -9.36 10.98
N SER A 410 0.19 -9.78 9.87
CA SER A 410 0.91 -10.09 8.64
C SER A 410 0.41 -9.18 7.53
N HIS A 411 1.29 -8.36 6.97
CA HIS A 411 0.94 -7.43 5.90
C HIS A 411 0.64 -8.14 4.58
N GLY A 412 -0.15 -7.48 3.74
CA GLY A 412 -0.45 -7.93 2.37
C GLY A 412 0.65 -7.60 1.37
N GLY A 413 0.40 -7.97 0.14
CA GLY A 413 1.32 -7.83 -0.98
C GLY A 413 1.53 -9.16 -1.69
N PRO A 414 2.46 -10.04 -1.29
CA PRO A 414 3.32 -10.01 -0.10
C PRO A 414 4.53 -9.06 -0.18
N THR A 415 4.90 -8.55 -1.37
CA THR A 415 5.95 -7.55 -1.52
C THR A 415 5.44 -6.20 -1.02
N GLY A 416 5.74 -5.86 0.21
CA GLY A 416 5.27 -4.68 0.92
C GLY A 416 6.01 -4.51 2.23
N ALA A 417 5.52 -3.66 3.10
CA ALA A 417 6.02 -3.49 4.47
C ALA A 417 4.93 -2.93 5.37
N THR A 418 5.06 -3.16 6.66
CA THR A 418 4.21 -2.53 7.67
C THR A 418 4.65 -1.08 7.94
N SER A 419 3.76 -0.25 8.43
CA SER A 419 3.96 1.18 8.72
C SER A 419 4.01 1.45 10.22
N ILE A 420 4.81 2.42 10.62
CA ILE A 420 4.89 2.89 12.02
C ILE A 420 4.01 4.11 12.31
N SER A 421 3.25 4.62 11.33
CA SER A 421 2.30 5.70 11.60
C SER A 421 1.28 5.28 12.66
N LEU A 422 0.85 6.23 13.49
CA LEU A 422 -0.20 5.96 14.47
C LEU A 422 -1.44 5.40 13.75
N ASP A 423 -1.75 4.16 14.04
CA ASP A 423 -2.91 3.43 13.54
C ASP A 423 -3.88 3.15 14.70
N LEU A 424 -5.06 3.73 14.64
CA LEU A 424 -6.07 3.54 15.68
C LEU A 424 -6.57 2.10 15.75
N SER A 425 -6.44 1.30 14.69
CA SER A 425 -6.78 -0.12 14.72
C SER A 425 -5.81 -0.92 15.59
N ILE A 426 -4.52 -0.57 15.59
CA ILE A 426 -3.53 -1.14 16.52
C ILE A 426 -3.82 -0.65 17.95
N GLN A 427 -4.09 0.66 18.12
CA GLN A 427 -4.39 1.22 19.44
C GLN A 427 -5.71 0.69 20.01
N PHE A 428 -6.67 0.29 19.19
CA PHE A 428 -7.88 -0.40 19.59
C PHE A 428 -7.60 -1.66 20.41
N TRP A 429 -6.62 -2.44 19.97
CA TRP A 429 -6.18 -3.65 20.66
C TRP A 429 -5.34 -3.33 21.88
N THR A 430 -4.35 -2.45 21.76
CA THR A 430 -3.41 -2.15 22.85
C THR A 430 -4.09 -1.51 24.04
N THR A 431 -5.09 -0.67 23.81
CA THR A 431 -5.89 -0.03 24.89
C THR A 431 -6.81 -1.01 25.61
N ARG A 432 -7.09 -2.19 25.02
CA ARG A 432 -7.84 -3.29 25.64
C ARG A 432 -6.97 -4.32 26.36
N GLY A 433 -5.63 -4.10 26.36
CA GLY A 433 -4.71 -4.99 27.04
C GLY A 433 -4.11 -6.08 26.17
N PHE A 434 -4.24 -5.97 24.85
CA PHE A 434 -3.50 -6.85 23.91
C PHE A 434 -2.13 -6.26 23.61
N ALA A 435 -1.14 -7.10 23.43
CA ALA A 435 0.05 -6.76 22.67
C ALA A 435 -0.24 -6.95 21.17
N VAL A 436 0.43 -6.17 20.33
CA VAL A 436 0.38 -6.34 18.88
C VAL A 436 1.82 -6.47 18.36
N PHE A 437 2.04 -7.41 17.46
CA PHE A 437 3.31 -7.60 16.78
C PHE A 437 3.10 -7.58 15.27
N ASP A 438 3.57 -6.54 14.61
CA ASP A 438 3.43 -6.31 13.17
C ASP A 438 4.72 -6.72 12.48
N VAL A 439 4.68 -7.82 11.72
CA VAL A 439 5.86 -8.51 11.21
C VAL A 439 6.25 -7.98 9.83
N ASN A 440 7.51 -7.60 9.67
CA ASN A 440 8.17 -7.45 8.37
C ASN A 440 8.95 -8.73 8.08
N TYR A 441 8.25 -9.76 7.60
CA TYR A 441 8.85 -11.06 7.26
C TYR A 441 9.82 -10.95 6.07
N GLY A 442 10.72 -11.93 5.89
CA GLY A 442 11.59 -12.02 4.73
C GLY A 442 10.80 -11.97 3.43
N GLY A 443 11.06 -10.96 2.59
CA GLY A 443 10.22 -10.56 1.47
C GLY A 443 9.70 -9.14 1.59
N SER A 444 9.69 -8.56 2.80
CA SER A 444 9.29 -7.17 3.02
C SER A 444 10.27 -6.18 2.41
N THR A 445 9.78 -4.98 2.09
CA THR A 445 10.57 -3.87 1.54
C THR A 445 11.09 -2.93 2.64
N GLY A 446 12.07 -2.08 2.33
CA GLY A 446 12.73 -1.20 3.30
C GLY A 446 14.00 -1.81 3.92
N TYR A 447 14.38 -3.02 3.49
CA TYR A 447 15.51 -3.79 4.01
C TYR A 447 16.49 -4.24 2.91
N GLY A 448 16.35 -3.69 1.71
CA GLY A 448 17.16 -4.01 0.52
C GLY A 448 16.63 -5.17 -0.33
N SER A 449 17.17 -5.28 -1.55
CA SER A 449 16.69 -6.27 -2.54
C SER A 449 16.98 -7.71 -2.13
N GLU A 450 18.07 -7.97 -1.38
CA GLU A 450 18.37 -9.29 -0.84
C GLU A 450 17.29 -9.75 0.15
N TYR A 451 16.85 -8.86 1.05
CA TYR A 451 15.76 -9.16 1.99
C TYR A 451 14.44 -9.36 1.26
N ARG A 452 14.11 -8.48 0.30
CA ARG A 452 12.91 -8.60 -0.53
C ARG A 452 12.87 -9.94 -1.29
N LYS A 453 13.99 -10.38 -1.83
CA LYS A 453 14.11 -11.64 -2.59
C LYS A 453 14.10 -12.91 -1.73
N ARG A 454 14.10 -12.80 -0.38
CA ARG A 454 14.01 -13.98 0.50
C ARG A 454 12.74 -14.78 0.31
N LEU A 455 11.67 -14.14 -0.14
CA LEU A 455 10.38 -14.77 -0.39
C LEU A 455 10.32 -15.52 -1.73
N ASN A 456 11.27 -15.25 -2.67
CA ASN A 456 11.29 -15.90 -3.97
C ASN A 456 11.38 -17.42 -3.82
N HIS A 457 10.44 -18.13 -4.44
CA HIS A 457 10.20 -19.59 -4.35
C HIS A 457 9.90 -20.09 -2.92
N LYS A 458 9.64 -19.19 -1.96
CA LYS A 458 9.48 -19.53 -0.54
C LYS A 458 8.25 -18.90 0.12
N TRP A 459 7.32 -18.33 -0.64
CA TRP A 459 6.07 -17.85 -0.09
C TRP A 459 5.26 -18.99 0.51
N GLY A 460 4.69 -18.79 1.71
CA GLY A 460 4.10 -19.83 2.54
C GLY A 460 5.13 -20.62 3.37
N ILE A 461 6.41 -20.26 3.29
CA ILE A 461 7.49 -20.85 4.09
C ILE A 461 8.16 -19.77 4.94
N VAL A 462 8.79 -18.79 4.32
CA VAL A 462 9.58 -17.76 5.02
C VAL A 462 8.67 -16.84 5.83
N ASP A 463 7.56 -16.39 5.26
CA ASP A 463 6.56 -15.57 5.93
C ASP A 463 5.93 -16.27 7.14
N VAL A 464 5.67 -17.58 7.04
CA VAL A 464 5.21 -18.43 8.13
C VAL A 464 6.30 -18.58 9.21
N GLN A 465 7.51 -18.95 8.81
CA GLN A 465 8.65 -19.12 9.74
C GLN A 465 8.95 -17.83 10.52
N ASP A 466 8.95 -16.69 9.85
CA ASP A 466 9.27 -15.41 10.48
C ASP A 466 8.15 -14.97 11.44
N SER A 467 6.88 -15.20 11.10
CA SER A 467 5.75 -14.93 12.00
C SER A 467 5.83 -15.79 13.28
N VAL A 468 6.20 -17.07 13.13
CA VAL A 468 6.38 -17.98 14.25
C VAL A 468 7.61 -17.63 15.09
N ASN A 469 8.76 -17.40 14.45
CA ASN A 469 10.02 -17.13 15.16
C ASN A 469 9.98 -15.78 15.90
N GLY A 470 9.36 -14.74 15.31
CA GLY A 470 9.12 -13.47 15.98
C GLY A 470 8.21 -13.63 17.22
N SER A 471 7.17 -14.45 17.10
CA SER A 471 6.27 -14.77 18.21
C SER A 471 7.03 -15.50 19.35
N LYS A 472 7.81 -16.53 19.03
CA LYS A 472 8.65 -17.25 20.00
C LYS A 472 9.62 -16.29 20.70
N TYR A 473 10.30 -15.44 19.93
CA TYR A 473 11.22 -14.45 20.49
C TYR A 473 10.54 -13.54 21.53
N LEU A 474 9.32 -13.04 21.24
CA LEU A 474 8.58 -12.18 22.16
C LEU A 474 8.07 -12.93 23.39
N ILE A 475 7.69 -14.20 23.27
CA ILE A 475 7.34 -15.06 24.41
C ILE A 475 8.55 -15.25 25.32
N ASP A 476 9.72 -15.58 24.78
CA ASP A 476 10.97 -15.76 25.53
C ASP A 476 11.40 -14.47 26.26
N LYS A 477 11.08 -13.30 25.66
CA LYS A 477 11.25 -11.98 26.29
C LYS A 477 10.16 -11.64 27.31
N ASN A 478 9.22 -12.54 27.60
CA ASN A 478 8.08 -12.33 28.49
C ASN A 478 7.12 -11.19 28.06
N LYS A 479 7.04 -10.93 26.75
CA LYS A 479 6.19 -9.88 26.16
C LYS A 479 4.80 -10.38 25.73
N ALA A 480 4.57 -11.69 25.68
CA ALA A 480 3.31 -12.31 25.25
C ALA A 480 3.00 -13.59 26.07
N ASP A 481 1.70 -13.90 26.15
CA ASP A 481 1.19 -15.14 26.72
C ASP A 481 1.13 -16.24 25.61
N PRO A 482 1.88 -17.34 25.70
CA PRO A 482 1.89 -18.38 24.68
C PRO A 482 0.54 -19.07 24.45
N GLU A 483 -0.34 -19.06 25.46
CA GLU A 483 -1.68 -19.68 25.35
C GLU A 483 -2.73 -18.74 24.75
N ARG A 484 -2.39 -17.48 24.50
CA ARG A 484 -3.33 -16.49 23.94
C ARG A 484 -2.70 -15.68 22.81
N LEU A 485 -2.25 -16.44 21.78
CA LEU A 485 -1.69 -15.86 20.56
C LEU A 485 -2.71 -15.98 19.42
N ALA A 486 -2.98 -14.86 18.77
CA ALA A 486 -3.74 -14.82 17.52
C ALA A 486 -2.86 -14.30 16.38
N ILE A 487 -3.18 -14.70 15.16
CA ILE A 487 -2.59 -14.14 13.95
C ILE A 487 -3.69 -13.58 13.05
N ARG A 488 -3.45 -12.44 12.41
CA ARG A 488 -4.38 -11.85 11.45
C ARG A 488 -3.66 -11.20 10.28
N GLY A 489 -4.34 -11.14 9.15
CA GLY A 489 -3.85 -10.46 7.97
C GLY A 489 -4.90 -10.34 6.88
N GLY A 490 -4.62 -9.47 5.91
CA GLY A 490 -5.45 -9.29 4.73
C GLY A 490 -4.71 -9.71 3.46
N SER A 491 -5.45 -10.20 2.44
CA SER A 491 -4.87 -10.58 1.15
C SER A 491 -3.76 -11.63 1.33
N ALA A 492 -2.55 -11.38 0.85
CA ALA A 492 -1.39 -12.24 1.10
C ALA A 492 -1.12 -12.45 2.60
N GLY A 493 -1.36 -11.45 3.47
CA GLY A 493 -1.28 -11.62 4.92
C GLY A 493 -2.37 -12.54 5.47
N GLY A 494 -3.54 -12.56 4.83
CA GLY A 494 -4.60 -13.53 5.10
C GLY A 494 -4.20 -14.96 4.72
N TYR A 495 -3.46 -15.13 3.63
CA TYR A 495 -2.82 -16.39 3.27
C TYR A 495 -1.81 -16.84 4.33
N THR A 496 -0.87 -15.95 4.72
CA THR A 496 0.11 -16.25 5.77
C THR A 496 -0.57 -16.62 7.08
N THR A 497 -1.69 -15.95 7.43
CA THR A 497 -2.53 -16.32 8.56
C THR A 497 -3.02 -17.77 8.45
N LEU A 498 -3.70 -18.11 7.35
CA LEU A 498 -4.22 -19.47 7.13
C LEU A 498 -3.09 -20.50 7.09
N ALA A 499 -1.96 -20.20 6.46
CA ALA A 499 -0.80 -21.08 6.41
C ALA A 499 -0.18 -21.32 7.80
N CYS A 500 -0.04 -20.28 8.62
CA CYS A 500 0.41 -20.42 10.02
C CYS A 500 -0.50 -21.34 10.82
N LEU A 501 -1.81 -21.19 10.69
CA LEU A 501 -2.80 -22.00 11.42
C LEU A 501 -2.86 -23.44 10.92
N THR A 502 -2.53 -23.68 9.65
CA THR A 502 -2.56 -25.01 9.03
C THR A 502 -1.26 -25.78 9.29
N PHE A 503 -0.11 -25.10 9.21
CA PHE A 503 1.18 -25.79 9.18
C PHE A 503 2.00 -25.63 10.47
N THR A 504 1.46 -24.94 11.49
CA THR A 504 2.12 -24.76 12.79
C THR A 504 1.12 -24.83 13.96
N ASP A 505 1.62 -25.05 15.18
CA ASP A 505 0.81 -25.11 16.41
C ASP A 505 0.91 -23.83 17.26
N MET A 506 1.53 -22.78 16.72
CA MET A 506 1.90 -21.60 17.47
C MET A 506 0.68 -20.78 17.91
N PHE A 507 -0.28 -20.62 17.03
CA PHE A 507 -1.42 -19.75 17.24
C PHE A 507 -2.65 -20.50 17.75
N LYS A 508 -3.49 -19.81 18.54
CA LYS A 508 -4.71 -20.36 19.15
C LYS A 508 -5.97 -19.80 18.50
N ALA A 509 -5.85 -18.80 17.65
CA ALA A 509 -6.93 -18.20 16.87
C ALA A 509 -6.37 -17.47 15.64
N GLY A 510 -7.19 -17.28 14.62
CA GLY A 510 -6.83 -16.46 13.48
C GLY A 510 -7.98 -15.67 12.88
N ALA A 511 -7.64 -14.56 12.20
CA ALA A 511 -8.58 -13.75 11.43
C ALA A 511 -8.01 -13.49 10.02
N SER A 512 -8.68 -14.02 9.00
CA SER A 512 -8.30 -13.85 7.61
C SER A 512 -9.27 -12.90 6.92
N TYR A 513 -8.75 -11.80 6.42
CA TYR A 513 -9.46 -10.77 5.68
C TYR A 513 -9.19 -10.97 4.19
N TYR A 514 -10.21 -11.37 3.42
CA TYR A 514 -10.09 -11.63 1.96
C TYR A 514 -8.77 -12.34 1.61
N GLY A 515 -8.43 -13.36 2.41
CA GLY A 515 -7.18 -14.10 2.26
C GLY A 515 -7.27 -15.25 1.26
N ILE A 516 -6.11 -15.65 0.75
CA ILE A 516 -5.98 -16.76 -0.20
C ILE A 516 -5.94 -18.08 0.58
N SER A 517 -6.82 -19.01 0.25
CA SER A 517 -6.82 -20.37 0.79
C SER A 517 -6.29 -21.42 -0.19
N ASP A 518 -6.39 -21.12 -1.49
CA ASP A 518 -6.07 -22.00 -2.61
C ASP A 518 -5.17 -21.26 -3.62
N LEU A 519 -3.89 -21.56 -3.62
CA LEU A 519 -2.91 -20.96 -4.53
C LEU A 519 -3.11 -21.42 -5.98
N THR A 520 -3.69 -22.60 -6.19
CA THR A 520 -4.02 -23.13 -7.52
C THR A 520 -5.10 -22.27 -8.18
N SER A 521 -6.21 -22.03 -7.46
CA SER A 521 -7.28 -21.16 -7.95
C SER A 521 -6.78 -19.73 -8.17
N LEU A 522 -5.89 -19.22 -7.31
CA LEU A 522 -5.30 -17.89 -7.48
C LEU A 522 -4.50 -17.80 -8.79
N ALA A 523 -3.66 -18.79 -9.09
CA ALA A 523 -2.86 -18.80 -10.32
C ALA A 523 -3.73 -18.83 -11.59
N GLU A 524 -4.89 -19.48 -11.53
CA GLU A 524 -5.79 -19.65 -12.68
C GLU A 524 -6.78 -18.49 -12.87
N GLU A 525 -7.11 -17.74 -11.81
CA GLU A 525 -8.25 -16.82 -11.79
C GLU A 525 -7.87 -15.34 -11.54
N THR A 526 -6.59 -15.02 -11.28
CA THR A 526 -6.18 -13.64 -10.98
C THR A 526 -6.10 -12.75 -12.22
N HIS A 527 -6.02 -11.44 -12.03
CA HIS A 527 -5.93 -10.44 -13.10
C HIS A 527 -4.52 -10.34 -13.70
N LYS A 528 -4.39 -9.75 -14.91
CA LYS A 528 -3.14 -9.69 -15.68
C LYS A 528 -1.93 -9.25 -14.86
N PHE A 529 -2.04 -8.18 -14.07
CA PHE A 529 -0.90 -7.64 -13.34
C PHE A 529 -0.27 -8.66 -12.40
N GLU A 530 -1.05 -9.55 -11.77
CA GLU A 530 -0.57 -10.59 -10.86
C GLU A 530 -0.52 -12.00 -11.48
N SER A 531 -0.96 -12.17 -12.73
CA SER A 531 -1.11 -13.51 -13.34
C SER A 531 0.19 -14.34 -13.36
N ARG A 532 1.35 -13.68 -13.36
CA ARG A 532 2.67 -14.33 -13.32
C ARG A 532 3.45 -14.02 -12.02
N TYR A 533 2.84 -13.33 -11.04
CA TYR A 533 3.52 -12.99 -9.80
C TYR A 533 3.92 -14.24 -8.99
N LEU A 534 3.09 -15.25 -9.01
CA LEU A 534 3.37 -16.51 -8.31
C LEU A 534 4.57 -17.27 -8.90
N ASP A 535 4.97 -16.98 -10.14
CA ASP A 535 6.16 -17.59 -10.75
C ASP A 535 7.42 -17.26 -9.95
N SER A 536 7.55 -16.03 -9.48
CA SER A 536 8.67 -15.64 -8.62
C SER A 536 8.49 -16.11 -7.18
N MET A 537 7.27 -16.18 -6.67
CA MET A 537 6.97 -16.52 -5.28
C MET A 537 7.01 -18.02 -4.98
N ILE A 538 6.64 -18.85 -5.95
CA ILE A 538 6.52 -20.32 -5.80
C ILE A 538 7.31 -21.05 -6.90
N GLY A 539 7.23 -20.56 -8.13
CA GLY A 539 7.71 -21.16 -9.36
C GLY A 539 6.60 -21.18 -10.40
N SER A 540 6.93 -21.40 -11.69
CA SER A 540 5.89 -21.47 -12.74
C SER A 540 4.85 -22.54 -12.39
N TYR A 541 3.56 -22.20 -12.56
CA TYR A 541 2.44 -23.07 -12.13
C TYR A 541 2.48 -24.45 -12.80
N GLU A 542 2.80 -24.48 -14.09
CA GLU A 542 2.84 -25.71 -14.90
C GLU A 542 3.88 -26.70 -14.41
N GLU A 543 5.04 -26.22 -13.98
CA GLU A 543 6.16 -27.06 -13.53
C GLU A 543 6.11 -27.35 -12.03
N ASN A 544 5.51 -26.46 -11.24
CA ASN A 544 5.54 -26.51 -9.78
C ASN A 544 4.16 -26.79 -9.15
N ARG A 545 3.19 -27.31 -9.89
CA ARG A 545 1.79 -27.53 -9.44
C ARG A 545 1.70 -28.22 -8.09
N ILE A 546 2.59 -29.17 -7.80
CA ILE A 546 2.64 -29.87 -6.52
C ILE A 546 2.93 -28.91 -5.36
N GLU A 547 3.83 -27.94 -5.56
CA GLU A 547 4.14 -26.93 -4.54
C GLU A 547 2.94 -26.02 -4.26
N TYR A 548 2.18 -25.64 -5.29
CA TYR A 548 0.94 -24.88 -5.12
C TYR A 548 -0.08 -25.66 -4.27
N ILE A 549 -0.27 -26.95 -4.54
CA ILE A 549 -1.15 -27.82 -3.76
C ILE A 549 -0.66 -27.94 -2.32
N ASN A 550 0.63 -28.22 -2.12
CA ASN A 550 1.23 -28.46 -0.81
C ASN A 550 1.20 -27.23 0.10
N ARG A 551 1.26 -26.01 -0.49
CA ARG A 551 1.24 -24.75 0.25
C ARG A 551 -0.14 -24.12 0.35
N SER A 552 -1.16 -24.72 -0.25
CA SER A 552 -2.54 -24.26 -0.16
C SER A 552 -3.21 -24.74 1.12
N PRO A 553 -3.57 -23.85 2.07
CA PRO A 553 -4.24 -24.26 3.32
C PRO A 553 -5.49 -25.11 3.13
N ILE A 554 -6.26 -24.85 2.07
CA ILE A 554 -7.48 -25.59 1.76
C ILE A 554 -7.27 -27.12 1.58
N ASN A 555 -6.09 -27.52 1.12
CA ASN A 555 -5.76 -28.92 0.88
C ASN A 555 -5.29 -29.67 2.14
N HIS A 556 -5.21 -28.98 3.27
CA HIS A 556 -4.65 -29.51 4.53
C HIS A 556 -5.51 -29.13 5.74
N THR A 557 -6.81 -28.95 5.54
CA THR A 557 -7.73 -28.51 6.59
C THR A 557 -7.84 -29.51 7.76
N GLU A 558 -7.48 -30.76 7.55
CA GLU A 558 -7.35 -31.77 8.60
C GLU A 558 -6.26 -31.46 9.64
N LYS A 559 -5.30 -30.57 9.31
CA LYS A 559 -4.26 -30.08 10.23
C LYS A 559 -4.69 -28.88 11.07
N LEU A 560 -5.77 -28.22 10.67
CA LEU A 560 -6.30 -27.08 11.42
C LEU A 560 -6.89 -27.55 12.75
N SER A 561 -6.47 -26.91 13.84
CA SER A 561 -6.91 -27.27 15.19
C SER A 561 -7.42 -26.09 16.01
N CYS A 562 -7.41 -24.88 15.47
CA CYS A 562 -7.80 -23.69 16.19
C CYS A 562 -8.90 -22.88 15.47
N PRO A 563 -9.69 -22.10 16.22
CA PRO A 563 -10.78 -21.29 15.67
C PRO A 563 -10.31 -20.22 14.69
N ILE A 564 -11.10 -19.99 13.63
CA ILE A 564 -10.81 -19.01 12.57
C ILE A 564 -12.03 -18.12 12.30
N ILE A 565 -11.81 -16.81 12.12
CA ILE A 565 -12.81 -15.92 11.55
C ILE A 565 -12.37 -15.47 10.16
N LEU A 566 -13.29 -15.53 9.19
CA LEU A 566 -13.08 -15.17 7.79
C LEU A 566 -13.96 -13.98 7.41
N PHE A 567 -13.39 -13.02 6.71
CA PHE A 567 -14.08 -11.85 6.19
C PHE A 567 -13.86 -11.71 4.69
N GLN A 568 -14.93 -11.46 3.91
CA GLN A 568 -14.86 -11.37 2.45
C GLN A 568 -15.77 -10.29 1.86
N GLY A 569 -15.24 -9.49 0.94
CA GLY A 569 -16.03 -8.61 0.08
C GLY A 569 -16.58 -9.36 -1.14
N LEU A 570 -17.87 -9.20 -1.44
CA LEU A 570 -18.52 -9.97 -2.52
C LEU A 570 -18.16 -9.46 -3.93
N GLU A 571 -17.65 -8.23 -4.06
CA GLU A 571 -17.21 -7.64 -5.32
C GLU A 571 -15.68 -7.66 -5.50
N ASP A 572 -14.98 -8.46 -4.69
CA ASP A 572 -13.54 -8.63 -4.78
C ASP A 572 -13.14 -9.31 -6.10
N LYS A 573 -12.28 -8.64 -6.89
CA LYS A 573 -11.74 -9.11 -8.17
C LYS A 573 -10.24 -9.44 -8.10
N VAL A 574 -9.62 -9.24 -6.94
CA VAL A 574 -8.21 -9.57 -6.68
C VAL A 574 -8.14 -10.97 -6.05
N VAL A 575 -8.81 -11.17 -4.92
CA VAL A 575 -9.01 -12.47 -4.29
C VAL A 575 -10.51 -12.79 -4.31
N LEU A 576 -10.90 -13.67 -5.21
CA LEU A 576 -12.31 -13.97 -5.45
C LEU A 576 -13.00 -14.57 -4.22
N PRO A 577 -14.30 -14.30 -4.01
CA PRO A 577 -15.04 -14.77 -2.84
C PRO A 577 -15.10 -16.31 -2.67
N ASN A 578 -14.86 -17.07 -3.74
CA ASN A 578 -14.79 -18.51 -3.69
C ASN A 578 -13.67 -19.04 -2.78
N GLN A 579 -12.57 -18.29 -2.60
CA GLN A 579 -11.46 -18.61 -1.70
C GLN A 579 -11.94 -18.77 -0.25
N SER A 580 -12.63 -17.76 0.27
CA SER A 580 -13.16 -17.77 1.63
C SER A 580 -14.33 -18.75 1.81
N ARG A 581 -15.19 -18.92 0.79
CA ARG A 581 -16.32 -19.86 0.84
C ARG A 581 -15.85 -21.30 0.93
N LYS A 582 -14.95 -21.71 0.03
CA LYS A 582 -14.35 -23.06 0.08
C LYS A 582 -13.72 -23.36 1.43
N MET A 583 -13.01 -22.36 2.00
CA MET A 583 -12.39 -22.52 3.31
C MET A 583 -13.43 -22.68 4.43
N ALA A 584 -14.50 -21.88 4.42
CA ALA A 584 -15.58 -21.99 5.40
C ALA A 584 -16.30 -23.32 5.32
N ASP A 585 -16.55 -23.82 4.11
CA ASP A 585 -17.16 -25.15 3.89
C ASP A 585 -16.28 -26.27 4.44
N ALA A 586 -14.98 -26.22 4.14
CA ALA A 586 -14.03 -27.23 4.64
C ALA A 586 -13.86 -27.19 6.17
N LEU A 587 -13.87 -26.00 6.80
CA LEU A 587 -13.88 -25.86 8.26
C LEU A 587 -15.14 -26.47 8.87
N ASN A 588 -16.29 -26.26 8.24
CA ASN A 588 -17.55 -26.85 8.70
C ASN A 588 -17.56 -28.38 8.60
N GLU A 589 -17.09 -28.93 7.49
CA GLU A 589 -16.98 -30.38 7.27
C GLU A 589 -16.04 -31.07 8.28
N ASN A 590 -14.95 -30.41 8.66
CA ASN A 590 -13.99 -30.91 9.63
C ASN A 590 -14.36 -30.58 11.09
N GLY A 591 -15.51 -29.95 11.36
CA GLY A 591 -15.97 -29.65 12.71
C GLY A 591 -15.11 -28.60 13.45
N ILE A 592 -14.34 -27.78 12.72
CA ILE A 592 -13.47 -26.76 13.28
C ILE A 592 -14.29 -25.51 13.61
N PRO A 593 -14.09 -24.89 14.78
CA PRO A 593 -14.82 -23.67 15.13
C PRO A 593 -14.49 -22.52 14.16
N PHE A 594 -15.50 -21.91 13.54
CA PHE A 594 -15.29 -20.79 12.63
C PHE A 594 -16.46 -19.80 12.60
N ALA A 595 -16.15 -18.57 12.20
CA ALA A 595 -17.12 -17.57 11.77
C ALA A 595 -16.79 -17.14 10.35
N TYR A 596 -17.80 -16.86 9.53
CA TYR A 596 -17.64 -16.37 8.17
C TYR A 596 -18.61 -15.20 7.93
N ILE A 597 -18.08 -14.06 7.50
CA ILE A 597 -18.86 -12.83 7.28
C ILE A 597 -18.54 -12.28 5.88
N GLU A 598 -19.59 -12.18 5.07
CA GLU A 598 -19.56 -11.58 3.74
C GLU A 598 -20.09 -10.15 3.80
N PHE A 599 -19.54 -9.28 2.95
CA PHE A 599 -19.93 -7.87 2.85
C PHE A 599 -20.31 -7.52 1.41
N GLU A 600 -21.58 -7.18 1.21
CA GLU A 600 -22.09 -6.69 -0.08
C GLU A 600 -21.52 -5.31 -0.42
N GLY A 601 -21.21 -5.10 -1.70
CA GLY A 601 -20.65 -3.85 -2.21
C GLY A 601 -19.22 -3.55 -1.75
N GLU A 602 -18.53 -4.53 -1.14
CA GLU A 602 -17.12 -4.42 -0.80
C GLU A 602 -16.25 -5.17 -1.80
N GLN A 603 -15.11 -4.58 -2.09
CA GLN A 603 -14.08 -5.09 -2.99
C GLN A 603 -12.90 -5.67 -2.18
N HIS A 604 -11.71 -5.68 -2.79
CA HIS A 604 -10.47 -6.04 -2.09
C HIS A 604 -10.11 -4.94 -1.06
N GLY A 605 -10.37 -5.23 0.22
CA GLY A 605 -10.30 -4.25 1.32
C GLY A 605 -11.61 -3.47 1.54
N PHE A 606 -12.05 -3.39 2.79
CA PHE A 606 -13.30 -2.75 3.16
C PHE A 606 -13.18 -1.23 3.19
N ARG A 607 -14.24 -0.55 2.70
CA ARG A 607 -14.28 0.91 2.52
C ARG A 607 -15.47 1.56 3.19
N LYS A 608 -16.60 0.84 3.34
CA LYS A 608 -17.81 1.36 3.96
C LYS A 608 -17.70 1.34 5.48
N SER A 609 -18.14 2.40 6.13
CA SER A 609 -18.04 2.56 7.60
C SER A 609 -18.66 1.40 8.35
N GLU A 610 -19.86 0.97 7.97
CA GLU A 610 -20.59 -0.11 8.63
C GLU A 610 -19.86 -1.44 8.56
N ASN A 611 -19.18 -1.74 7.41
CA ASN A 611 -18.46 -2.98 7.21
C ASN A 611 -17.13 -3.01 7.95
N ILE A 612 -16.40 -1.87 7.97
CA ILE A 612 -15.18 -1.72 8.77
C ILE A 612 -15.50 -1.90 10.26
N LYS A 613 -16.54 -1.20 10.76
CA LYS A 613 -17.02 -1.34 12.14
C LYS A 613 -17.40 -2.79 12.44
N ARG A 614 -18.24 -3.39 11.59
CA ARG A 614 -18.74 -4.77 11.79
C ARG A 614 -17.60 -5.79 11.84
N SER A 615 -16.56 -5.63 11.00
CA SER A 615 -15.44 -6.55 10.99
C SER A 615 -14.63 -6.51 12.30
N ILE A 616 -14.35 -5.32 12.84
CA ILE A 616 -13.57 -5.19 14.08
C ILE A 616 -14.37 -5.64 15.31
N GLU A 617 -15.68 -5.36 15.36
CA GLU A 617 -16.58 -5.86 16.43
C GLU A 617 -16.65 -7.38 16.43
N ALA A 618 -16.81 -7.98 15.27
CA ALA A 618 -16.88 -9.43 15.10
C ALA A 618 -15.59 -10.10 15.53
N GLU A 619 -14.44 -9.53 15.16
CA GLU A 619 -13.12 -10.05 15.53
C GLU A 619 -12.90 -9.95 17.05
N LEU A 620 -13.25 -8.82 17.68
CA LEU A 620 -13.15 -8.65 19.13
C LEU A 620 -14.06 -9.64 19.88
N TYR A 621 -15.30 -9.81 19.42
CA TYR A 621 -16.21 -10.83 19.98
C TYR A 621 -15.62 -12.22 19.84
N PHE A 622 -15.13 -12.57 18.65
CA PHE A 622 -14.52 -13.87 18.36
C PHE A 622 -13.35 -14.19 19.29
N TYR A 623 -12.38 -13.27 19.43
CA TYR A 623 -11.26 -13.49 20.36
C TYR A 623 -11.70 -13.54 21.81
N SER A 624 -12.75 -12.80 22.21
CA SER A 624 -13.26 -12.87 23.57
C SER A 624 -13.79 -14.27 23.93
N ARG A 625 -14.45 -14.91 22.96
CA ARG A 625 -14.97 -16.29 23.12
C ARG A 625 -13.85 -17.31 23.15
N VAL A 626 -12.91 -17.21 22.21
CA VAL A 626 -11.80 -18.16 22.08
C VAL A 626 -10.85 -18.10 23.27
N PHE A 627 -10.51 -16.90 23.76
CA PHE A 627 -9.58 -16.71 24.88
C PHE A 627 -10.25 -16.62 26.25
N GLY A 628 -11.57 -16.71 26.31
CA GLY A 628 -12.33 -16.79 27.57
C GLY A 628 -12.30 -15.52 28.42
N PHE A 629 -12.44 -14.34 27.83
CA PHE A 629 -12.55 -13.09 28.56
C PHE A 629 -13.84 -12.32 28.25
N SER A 630 -14.29 -11.47 29.17
CA SER A 630 -15.46 -10.63 28.98
C SER A 630 -15.07 -9.30 28.37
N VAL A 631 -15.71 -8.92 27.26
CA VAL A 631 -15.55 -7.61 26.63
C VAL A 631 -16.45 -6.60 27.33
N PRO A 632 -15.92 -5.44 27.79
CA PRO A 632 -16.74 -4.39 28.39
C PRO A 632 -17.55 -3.60 27.34
N ASP A 633 -17.19 -3.70 26.08
CA ASP A 633 -17.85 -3.02 24.97
C ASP A 633 -19.22 -3.65 24.66
N ASN A 634 -20.20 -2.80 24.31
CA ASN A 634 -21.48 -3.28 23.81
C ASN A 634 -21.37 -3.55 22.30
N ILE A 635 -20.89 -4.74 21.94
CA ILE A 635 -20.70 -5.17 20.56
C ILE A 635 -21.70 -6.26 20.16
N ALA A 636 -22.01 -6.30 18.86
CA ALA A 636 -22.92 -7.31 18.34
C ALA A 636 -22.27 -8.70 18.35
N GLN A 637 -22.99 -9.66 18.89
CA GLN A 637 -22.56 -11.07 18.88
C GLN A 637 -22.59 -11.62 17.46
N ILE A 638 -21.70 -12.59 17.21
CA ILE A 638 -21.68 -13.37 15.98
C ILE A 638 -21.90 -14.84 16.29
N LYS A 639 -22.40 -15.58 15.31
CA LYS A 639 -22.45 -17.03 15.37
C LYS A 639 -21.05 -17.59 15.08
N ILE A 640 -20.51 -18.40 15.97
CA ILE A 640 -19.31 -19.21 15.73
C ILE A 640 -19.80 -20.65 15.54
N ASN A 641 -19.66 -21.16 14.31
CA ASN A 641 -20.06 -22.53 13.99
C ASN A 641 -19.09 -23.50 14.67
N ASN A 642 -19.56 -24.70 15.03
CA ASN A 642 -18.80 -25.77 15.67
C ASN A 642 -18.10 -25.39 16.98
N PHE A 643 -18.52 -24.29 17.64
CA PHE A 643 -17.96 -23.81 18.90
C PHE A 643 -18.89 -24.20 20.06
N THR A 644 -18.37 -24.96 21.01
CA THR A 644 -19.07 -25.28 22.27
C THR A 644 -18.59 -24.32 23.35
N ASP A 645 -19.53 -23.70 24.07
CA ASP A 645 -19.28 -22.79 25.20
C ASP A 645 -18.57 -23.48 26.37
#